data_b6fc06db841c295deff7a628900a647d
#
_entry.id   b6fc06db841c295deff7a628900a647d
#
_cell.length_a   1.000
_cell.length_b   1.000
_cell.length_c   1.000
_cell.angle_alpha   90.00
_cell.angle_beta   90.00
_cell.angle_gamma   90.00
#
_symmetry.space_group_name_H-M   'P 1'
#
loop_
_entity.id
_entity.type
_entity.pdbx_description
1 polymer ?
#
loop_
_entity_poly.entity_id
_entity_poly.type
_entity_poly.pdbx_seq_one_letter_code
_entity_poly.pdbx_strand_id
1 'polypeptide(L)'
;MSYNKQLCYNDLTQNHEGAKAWRMSPEWELYTTVVTTMGVEDKFYESGQDRVKRIASLVRKVDAEFVAQLAIYAREEMQLRSVPLLLLVELAKCHRGDSLVSRAVSRTVQRADEITELLMCYQWRSSKKDLSGLSNQLRKGLAEAFCHFDEYQFAKYDRRNRKVTLRDALLLVHPKPKDAAQAELFRKILNGTLDTPYTWETELSAAGKQKFSSADERDEALCETWQQLIRSGRLGYMAMMRNLVNMTNLCIDDESKEMVCRRLSDPEAVRKSRQLPFRFLSAYLELTYDRIPNPWFLRASRNYWEDNAGKALSDRYYEIERQMTIIRNGYHHRHASKVCRYPVRTALAYNANYRGTPIGIFPKRHIRRRIKQRLHKEGLSRKDMLKLQKLEKQLENIRKRQSALRTYISKRPMRYDGAYWQRNEIGFQKLVKSRRAEWARRDKRLASRKLTKTEFVTPLLEALEEAVRSTADNIRGFDKNTRVLLASDTSGSMFRPVSQQSAVIYYHIGLLLSMLMKFRCENVVTGMFGDFWETYDFPSDDILYNTLEMISHEGEVGYSTNGHAVIDWLIDERRVMDKVMIFTDCELWDSTNGGSHLSRSWSIYKRIAPDAKLYLFDLAGYGTSPVSMKRKDVFNIAGWSDKVFDILYALENGENAIDMIRRIVV
;
A
#
# COMPACT_ATOMS: atom_id res chain seq x y z
N MET A 1 16.54 -9.70 -29.62
CA MET A 1 16.27 -10.76 -28.63
C MET A 1 15.00 -10.41 -27.88
N SER A 2 14.18 -11.38 -27.50
CA SER A 2 12.93 -11.11 -26.76
C SER A 2 13.31 -10.80 -25.31
N TYR A 3 13.07 -9.56 -24.83
CA TYR A 3 13.36 -9.09 -23.47
C TYR A 3 12.81 -10.00 -22.38
N ASN A 4 11.68 -10.63 -22.66
CA ASN A 4 10.95 -11.42 -21.66
C ASN A 4 11.32 -12.90 -21.65
N LYS A 5 12.22 -13.35 -22.53
CA LYS A 5 12.61 -14.80 -22.59
C LYS A 5 13.23 -15.32 -21.30
N GLN A 6 13.93 -14.42 -20.55
CA GLN A 6 14.58 -14.79 -19.29
C GLN A 6 13.66 -14.65 -18.08
N LEU A 7 12.50 -13.98 -18.23
CA LEU A 7 11.67 -13.56 -17.10
C LEU A 7 10.56 -14.54 -16.72
N CYS A 8 10.17 -15.45 -17.62
CA CYS A 8 9.09 -16.41 -17.37
C CYS A 8 9.45 -17.81 -17.86
N TYR A 9 9.10 -18.81 -17.05
CA TYR A 9 9.02 -20.18 -17.50
C TYR A 9 7.83 -20.34 -18.45
N ASN A 10 7.96 -21.31 -19.39
CA ASN A 10 6.90 -21.63 -20.35
C ASN A 10 5.65 -22.22 -19.71
N ASP A 11 5.67 -22.44 -18.40
CA ASP A 11 4.69 -23.21 -17.69
C ASP A 11 3.45 -22.39 -17.39
N LEU A 12 2.34 -22.81 -17.97
CA LEU A 12 1.02 -22.38 -17.57
C LEU A 12 0.75 -22.84 -16.15
N THR A 13 0.19 -21.94 -15.35
CA THR A 13 -0.28 -22.20 -13.99
C THR A 13 -1.67 -21.58 -13.81
N GLN A 14 -2.19 -21.65 -12.61
CA GLN A 14 -3.38 -20.91 -12.21
C GLN A 14 -2.98 -19.85 -11.19
N ASN A 15 -3.61 -18.70 -11.25
CA ASN A 15 -3.54 -17.68 -10.20
C ASN A 15 -4.42 -18.10 -9.00
N HIS A 16 -4.47 -17.29 -7.96
CA HIS A 16 -5.25 -17.59 -6.75
C HIS A 16 -6.77 -17.60 -6.98
N GLU A 17 -7.26 -16.92 -8.02
CA GLU A 17 -8.66 -16.97 -8.45
C GLU A 17 -8.98 -18.20 -9.33
N GLY A 18 -7.98 -19.03 -9.62
CA GLY A 18 -8.14 -20.22 -10.47
C GLY A 18 -8.09 -19.94 -11.97
N ALA A 19 -7.79 -18.70 -12.37
CA ALA A 19 -7.63 -18.35 -13.78
C ALA A 19 -6.28 -18.81 -14.33
N LYS A 20 -6.24 -19.00 -15.65
CA LYS A 20 -5.03 -19.30 -16.38
C LYS A 20 -4.01 -18.18 -16.23
N ALA A 21 -2.83 -18.47 -15.75
CA ALA A 21 -1.74 -17.55 -15.56
C ALA A 21 -0.41 -18.14 -16.01
N TRP A 22 0.63 -17.30 -16.07
CA TRP A 22 2.00 -17.70 -16.42
C TRP A 22 2.90 -17.52 -15.20
N ARG A 23 3.68 -18.56 -14.89
CA ARG A 23 4.65 -18.53 -13.80
C ARG A 23 5.82 -17.62 -14.16
N MET A 24 6.26 -16.82 -13.22
CA MET A 24 7.46 -15.98 -13.36
C MET A 24 8.75 -16.80 -13.14
N SER A 25 9.88 -16.35 -13.70
CA SER A 25 11.19 -16.89 -13.33
C SER A 25 11.49 -16.64 -11.85
N PRO A 26 12.32 -17.44 -11.17
CA PRO A 26 12.65 -17.24 -9.77
C PRO A 26 13.22 -15.84 -9.46
N GLU A 27 14.04 -15.28 -10.35
CA GLU A 27 14.59 -13.93 -10.19
C GLU A 27 13.49 -12.88 -10.25
N TRP A 28 12.59 -13.00 -11.24
CA TRP A 28 11.48 -12.07 -11.39
C TRP A 28 10.46 -12.20 -10.26
N GLU A 29 10.13 -13.41 -9.86
CA GLU A 29 9.25 -13.67 -8.73
C GLU A 29 9.86 -13.11 -7.43
N LEU A 30 11.18 -13.28 -7.20
CA LEU A 30 11.85 -12.71 -6.04
C LEU A 30 11.81 -11.18 -6.07
N TYR A 31 12.12 -10.57 -7.21
CA TYR A 31 12.07 -9.13 -7.40
C TYR A 31 10.67 -8.57 -7.08
N THR A 32 9.61 -9.07 -7.75
CA THR A 32 8.25 -8.57 -7.58
C THR A 32 7.77 -8.76 -6.15
N THR A 33 8.07 -9.90 -5.52
CA THR A 33 7.75 -10.19 -4.12
C THR A 33 8.40 -9.19 -3.17
N VAL A 34 9.67 -8.87 -3.38
CA VAL A 34 10.47 -7.97 -2.52
C VAL A 34 9.97 -6.53 -2.63
N VAL A 35 9.83 -6.00 -3.85
CA VAL A 35 9.49 -4.58 -4.04
C VAL A 35 8.03 -4.25 -3.70
N THR A 36 7.18 -5.25 -3.60
CA THR A 36 5.77 -5.11 -3.15
C THR A 36 5.56 -5.53 -1.69
N THR A 37 6.62 -5.57 -0.87
CA THR A 37 6.53 -6.02 0.52
C THR A 37 7.22 -5.02 1.45
N MET A 38 6.49 -4.48 2.43
CA MET A 38 7.07 -3.61 3.46
C MET A 38 7.58 -4.38 4.67
N GLY A 39 6.89 -5.46 5.05
CA GLY A 39 7.20 -6.24 6.25
C GLY A 39 6.57 -7.65 6.20
N VAL A 40 6.02 -8.09 7.31
CA VAL A 40 5.42 -9.43 7.48
C VAL A 40 3.89 -9.35 7.52
N GLU A 41 3.31 -8.31 6.93
CA GLU A 41 1.87 -8.14 6.83
C GLU A 41 1.28 -9.19 5.88
N ASP A 42 0.06 -9.65 6.20
CA ASP A 42 -0.66 -10.55 5.32
C ASP A 42 -1.26 -9.77 4.15
N LYS A 43 -1.14 -10.33 2.96
CA LYS A 43 -1.86 -9.92 1.75
C LYS A 43 -3.17 -10.70 1.64
N PHE A 44 -3.96 -10.44 0.62
CA PHE A 44 -5.27 -11.07 0.48
C PHE A 44 -5.16 -12.59 0.32
N TYR A 45 -4.28 -13.06 -0.56
CA TYR A 45 -4.10 -14.48 -0.88
C TYR A 45 -2.91 -15.13 -0.15
N GLU A 46 -2.03 -14.37 0.50
CA GLU A 46 -0.80 -14.88 1.09
C GLU A 46 -0.55 -14.32 2.49
N SER A 47 -0.35 -15.22 3.49
CA SER A 47 0.08 -14.76 4.81
C SER A 47 1.51 -14.21 4.77
N GLY A 48 1.83 -13.27 5.66
CA GLY A 48 3.19 -12.74 5.78
C GLY A 48 4.23 -13.83 6.09
N GLN A 49 3.84 -14.87 6.84
CA GLN A 49 4.72 -16.00 7.13
C GLN A 49 4.98 -16.86 5.89
N ASP A 50 3.98 -17.10 5.05
CA ASP A 50 4.15 -17.89 3.82
C ASP A 50 4.97 -17.12 2.80
N ARG A 51 4.77 -15.80 2.71
CA ARG A 51 5.63 -14.93 1.88
C ARG A 51 7.09 -14.99 2.31
N VAL A 52 7.37 -14.95 3.62
CA VAL A 52 8.75 -15.11 4.12
C VAL A 52 9.34 -16.48 3.77
N LYS A 53 8.55 -17.56 3.82
CA LYS A 53 8.98 -18.88 3.36
C LYS A 53 9.26 -18.90 1.86
N ARG A 54 8.40 -18.25 1.07
CA ARG A 54 8.56 -18.10 -0.39
C ARG A 54 9.84 -17.35 -0.72
N ILE A 55 10.08 -16.19 -0.10
CA ILE A 55 11.34 -15.44 -0.25
C ILE A 55 12.54 -16.33 0.09
N ALA A 56 12.53 -17.05 1.21
CA ALA A 56 13.62 -17.92 1.61
C ALA A 56 13.86 -19.08 0.62
N SER A 57 12.79 -19.60 -0.01
CA SER A 57 12.90 -20.61 -1.06
C SER A 57 13.50 -20.03 -2.35
N LEU A 58 13.08 -18.83 -2.74
CA LEU A 58 13.57 -18.16 -3.95
C LEU A 58 15.04 -17.74 -3.82
N VAL A 59 15.46 -17.23 -2.66
CA VAL A 59 16.87 -16.89 -2.39
C VAL A 59 17.83 -18.09 -2.64
N ARG A 60 17.37 -19.31 -2.41
CA ARG A 60 18.18 -20.54 -2.68
C ARG A 60 18.23 -20.94 -4.15
N LYS A 61 17.32 -20.42 -4.98
CA LYS A 61 17.19 -20.76 -6.41
C LYS A 61 17.81 -19.73 -7.32
N VAL A 62 18.05 -18.53 -6.78
CA VAL A 62 18.53 -17.37 -7.51
C VAL A 62 20.01 -17.17 -7.21
N ASP A 63 20.72 -16.59 -8.16
CA ASP A 63 22.13 -16.26 -8.01
C ASP A 63 22.39 -15.36 -6.78
N ALA A 64 23.44 -15.69 -6.02
CA ALA A 64 23.75 -15.02 -4.76
C ALA A 64 24.09 -13.53 -4.95
N GLU A 65 24.81 -13.21 -6.02
CA GLU A 65 25.17 -11.82 -6.36
C GLU A 65 23.90 -11.01 -6.66
N PHE A 66 22.98 -11.56 -7.46
CA PHE A 66 21.71 -10.91 -7.74
C PHE A 66 20.88 -10.68 -6.47
N VAL A 67 20.84 -11.63 -5.52
CA VAL A 67 20.13 -11.44 -4.25
C VAL A 67 20.73 -10.29 -3.44
N ALA A 68 22.06 -10.18 -3.40
CA ALA A 68 22.75 -9.08 -2.72
C ALA A 68 22.46 -7.73 -3.40
N GLN A 69 22.53 -7.69 -4.74
CA GLN A 69 22.18 -6.52 -5.54
C GLN A 69 20.72 -6.10 -5.34
N LEU A 70 19.80 -7.06 -5.31
CA LEU A 70 18.38 -6.80 -5.05
C LEU A 70 18.14 -6.24 -3.63
N ALA A 71 18.88 -6.71 -2.62
CA ALA A 71 18.78 -6.17 -1.27
C ALA A 71 19.22 -4.69 -1.23
N ILE A 72 20.31 -4.35 -1.91
CA ILE A 72 20.81 -2.98 -2.03
C ILE A 72 19.80 -2.12 -2.82
N TYR A 73 19.33 -2.60 -3.98
CA TYR A 73 18.33 -1.92 -4.80
C TYR A 73 17.05 -1.61 -4.01
N ALA A 74 16.53 -2.62 -3.33
CA ALA A 74 15.32 -2.47 -2.53
C ALA A 74 15.50 -1.45 -1.39
N ARG A 75 16.72 -1.32 -0.84
CA ARG A 75 17.04 -0.35 0.20
C ARG A 75 17.29 1.05 -0.33
N GLU A 76 18.09 1.19 -1.36
CA GLU A 76 18.58 2.49 -1.87
C GLU A 76 17.57 3.15 -2.82
N GLU A 77 16.99 2.36 -3.74
CA GLU A 77 16.07 2.89 -4.77
C GLU A 77 14.62 2.78 -4.35
N MET A 78 14.19 1.61 -3.89
CA MET A 78 12.78 1.40 -3.53
C MET A 78 12.44 1.85 -2.10
N GLN A 79 13.43 2.33 -1.33
CA GLN A 79 13.29 2.86 0.04
C GLN A 79 12.67 1.86 1.03
N LEU A 80 12.76 0.58 0.74
CA LEU A 80 12.28 -0.48 1.63
C LEU A 80 13.27 -0.70 2.76
N ARG A 81 12.76 -1.10 3.92
CA ARG A 81 13.59 -1.19 5.13
C ARG A 81 13.79 -2.63 5.62
N SER A 82 12.71 -3.32 5.94
CA SER A 82 12.79 -4.62 6.63
C SER A 82 13.06 -5.80 5.68
N VAL A 83 12.51 -5.75 4.47
CA VAL A 83 12.66 -6.85 3.50
C VAL A 83 14.09 -6.99 2.97
N PRO A 84 14.86 -5.93 2.71
CA PRO A 84 16.28 -6.05 2.38
C PRO A 84 17.08 -6.77 3.48
N LEU A 85 16.81 -6.50 4.75
CA LEU A 85 17.48 -7.19 5.86
C LEU A 85 17.12 -8.69 5.90
N LEU A 86 15.86 -9.04 5.60
CA LEU A 86 15.42 -10.44 5.48
C LEU A 86 16.16 -11.16 4.35
N LEU A 87 16.32 -10.52 3.17
CA LEU A 87 17.09 -11.08 2.05
C LEU A 87 18.52 -11.43 2.47
N LEU A 88 19.20 -10.50 3.15
CA LEU A 88 20.58 -10.70 3.60
C LEU A 88 20.69 -11.80 4.65
N VAL A 89 19.71 -11.91 5.56
CA VAL A 89 19.64 -13.01 6.53
C VAL A 89 19.47 -14.36 5.82
N GLU A 90 18.57 -14.47 4.84
CA GLU A 90 18.37 -15.73 4.11
C GLU A 90 19.56 -16.03 3.19
N LEU A 91 20.16 -15.04 2.56
CA LEU A 91 21.37 -15.19 1.74
C LEU A 91 22.55 -15.73 2.59
N ALA A 92 22.76 -15.17 3.77
CA ALA A 92 23.82 -15.60 4.68
C ALA A 92 23.70 -17.06 5.16
N LYS A 93 22.54 -17.68 5.04
CA LYS A 93 22.32 -19.10 5.37
C LYS A 93 22.75 -20.05 4.25
N CYS A 94 22.69 -19.60 3.00
CA CYS A 94 22.96 -20.45 1.83
C CYS A 94 24.23 -20.08 1.07
N HIS A 95 24.76 -18.85 1.24
CA HIS A 95 25.98 -18.39 0.58
C HIS A 95 27.16 -18.28 1.54
N ARG A 96 28.31 -18.82 1.16
CA ARG A 96 29.56 -18.84 1.95
C ARG A 96 30.77 -18.76 1.03
N GLY A 97 31.89 -18.35 1.58
CA GLY A 97 33.19 -18.48 0.90
C GLY A 97 33.83 -17.18 0.41
N ASP A 98 33.08 -16.07 0.38
CA ASP A 98 33.59 -14.76 -0.04
C ASP A 98 33.10 -13.63 0.88
N SER A 99 33.28 -12.35 0.46
CA SER A 99 32.84 -11.17 1.20
C SER A 99 31.51 -10.59 0.72
N LEU A 100 30.77 -11.25 -0.18
CA LEU A 100 29.56 -10.72 -0.79
C LEU A 100 28.53 -10.27 0.23
N VAL A 101 28.18 -11.17 1.18
CA VAL A 101 27.18 -10.87 2.20
C VAL A 101 27.61 -9.72 3.12
N SER A 102 28.91 -9.69 3.54
CA SER A 102 29.39 -8.62 4.44
C SER A 102 29.35 -7.25 3.76
N ARG A 103 29.74 -7.15 2.49
CA ARG A 103 29.66 -5.90 1.73
C ARG A 103 28.21 -5.44 1.55
N ALA A 104 27.33 -6.36 1.15
CA ALA A 104 25.91 -6.06 1.01
C ALA A 104 25.26 -5.62 2.33
N VAL A 105 25.59 -6.24 3.47
CA VAL A 105 25.10 -5.83 4.79
C VAL A 105 25.58 -4.44 5.14
N SER A 106 26.88 -4.18 5.02
CA SER A 106 27.47 -2.87 5.32
C SER A 106 26.78 -1.75 4.53
N ARG A 107 26.51 -1.97 3.25
CA ARG A 107 25.85 -0.99 2.36
C ARG A 107 24.35 -0.85 2.64
N THR A 108 23.66 -1.95 2.91
CA THR A 108 22.20 -1.95 3.12
C THR A 108 21.79 -1.34 4.45
N VAL A 109 22.62 -1.48 5.50
CA VAL A 109 22.35 -0.94 6.85
C VAL A 109 22.64 0.55 6.86
N GLN A 110 21.61 1.38 6.73
CA GLN A 110 21.71 2.85 6.63
C GLN A 110 21.19 3.59 7.86
N ARG A 111 20.73 2.85 8.90
CA ARG A 111 20.26 3.42 10.16
C ARG A 111 20.74 2.57 11.32
N ALA A 112 21.06 3.20 12.45
CA ALA A 112 21.59 2.50 13.62
C ALA A 112 20.65 1.42 14.19
N ASP A 113 19.32 1.61 14.10
CA ASP A 113 18.35 0.60 14.56
C ASP A 113 18.23 -0.62 13.62
N GLU A 114 18.68 -0.51 12.36
CA GLU A 114 18.70 -1.63 11.41
C GLU A 114 19.72 -2.70 11.81
N ILE A 115 20.77 -2.32 12.56
CA ILE A 115 21.71 -3.28 13.16
C ILE A 115 20.97 -4.28 14.06
N THR A 116 20.20 -3.77 15.00
CA THR A 116 19.43 -4.61 15.94
C THR A 116 18.26 -5.31 15.24
N GLU A 117 17.65 -4.66 14.23
CA GLU A 117 16.57 -5.24 13.43
C GLU A 117 17.07 -6.46 12.62
N LEU A 118 18.25 -6.38 12.00
CA LEU A 118 18.85 -7.51 11.28
C LEU A 118 19.14 -8.69 12.23
N LEU A 119 19.68 -8.43 13.40
CA LEU A 119 19.94 -9.46 14.41
C LEU A 119 18.65 -10.10 14.93
N MET A 120 17.60 -9.31 15.18
CA MET A 120 16.28 -9.82 15.56
C MET A 120 15.66 -10.65 14.43
N CYS A 121 15.83 -10.22 13.16
CA CYS A 121 15.40 -10.97 11.99
C CYS A 121 16.14 -12.31 11.90
N TYR A 122 17.46 -12.31 12.10
CA TYR A 122 18.24 -13.53 12.15
C TYR A 122 17.78 -14.48 13.27
N GLN A 123 17.62 -13.98 14.49
CA GLN A 123 17.11 -14.75 15.63
C GLN A 123 15.73 -15.36 15.32
N TRP A 124 14.82 -14.57 14.77
CA TRP A 124 13.49 -15.05 14.38
C TRP A 124 13.55 -16.15 13.31
N ARG A 125 14.46 -16.01 12.36
CA ARG A 125 14.64 -16.98 11.24
C ARG A 125 15.56 -18.15 11.60
N SER A 126 16.30 -18.09 12.69
CA SER A 126 17.13 -19.21 13.18
C SER A 126 16.28 -20.35 13.72
N SER A 127 16.70 -21.59 13.47
CA SER A 127 16.03 -22.79 14.02
C SER A 127 16.08 -22.82 15.56
N LYS A 128 17.18 -22.37 16.14
CA LYS A 128 17.40 -22.31 17.60
C LYS A 128 16.75 -21.09 18.25
N LYS A 129 16.27 -20.12 17.48
CA LYS A 129 15.71 -18.85 17.96
C LYS A 129 16.72 -18.03 18.81
N ASP A 130 17.99 -18.20 18.57
CA ASP A 130 19.10 -17.49 19.22
C ASP A 130 20.07 -16.91 18.19
N LEU A 131 21.16 -16.29 18.68
CA LEU A 131 22.21 -15.66 17.86
C LEU A 131 23.51 -16.51 17.82
N SER A 132 23.54 -17.71 18.42
CA SER A 132 24.75 -18.53 18.55
C SER A 132 25.33 -18.97 17.21
N GLY A 133 24.50 -19.10 16.19
CA GLY A 133 24.90 -19.50 14.83
C GLY A 133 25.08 -18.32 13.86
N LEU A 134 25.22 -17.08 14.33
CA LEU A 134 25.36 -15.92 13.45
C LEU A 134 26.59 -16.05 12.54
N SER A 135 26.39 -15.95 11.23
CA SER A 135 27.47 -16.12 10.27
C SER A 135 28.55 -15.05 10.39
N ASN A 136 29.80 -15.42 10.13
CA ASN A 136 30.92 -14.48 10.15
C ASN A 136 30.73 -13.32 9.15
N GLN A 137 30.09 -13.57 8.03
CA GLN A 137 29.78 -12.54 7.02
C GLN A 137 28.82 -11.49 7.58
N LEU A 138 27.74 -11.92 8.27
CA LEU A 138 26.82 -10.98 8.92
C LEU A 138 27.52 -10.18 10.03
N ARG A 139 28.36 -10.85 10.85
CA ARG A 139 29.15 -10.17 11.89
C ARG A 139 30.06 -9.09 11.30
N LYS A 140 30.78 -9.43 10.23
CA LYS A 140 31.71 -8.51 9.56
C LYS A 140 30.97 -7.32 8.97
N GLY A 141 29.89 -7.55 8.21
CA GLY A 141 29.12 -6.46 7.61
C GLY A 141 28.45 -5.55 8.66
N LEU A 142 27.94 -6.13 9.77
CA LEU A 142 27.40 -5.34 10.88
C LEU A 142 28.50 -4.55 11.62
N ALA A 143 29.69 -5.14 11.80
CA ALA A 143 30.83 -4.45 12.41
C ALA A 143 31.26 -3.23 11.58
N GLU A 144 31.27 -3.35 10.27
CA GLU A 144 31.51 -2.25 9.33
C GLU A 144 30.38 -1.20 9.44
N ALA A 145 29.11 -1.64 9.46
CA ALA A 145 27.95 -0.76 9.57
C ALA A 145 27.95 0.07 10.87
N PHE A 146 28.44 -0.47 12.00
CA PHE A 146 28.62 0.31 13.22
C PHE A 146 29.48 1.55 13.03
N CYS A 147 30.42 1.51 12.11
CA CYS A 147 31.31 2.61 11.82
C CYS A 147 30.70 3.75 10.99
N HIS A 148 29.45 3.60 10.53
CA HIS A 148 28.76 4.60 9.72
C HIS A 148 28.00 5.64 10.55
N PHE A 149 27.76 5.37 11.85
CA PHE A 149 26.81 6.15 12.65
C PHE A 149 27.53 6.97 13.75
N ASP A 150 26.97 8.14 14.01
CA ASP A 150 27.38 9.04 15.07
C ASP A 150 26.64 8.77 16.41
N GLU A 151 27.01 9.49 17.47
CA GLU A 151 26.41 9.35 18.79
C GLU A 151 24.92 9.67 18.79
N TYR A 152 24.50 10.71 18.06
CA TYR A 152 23.09 11.10 17.97
C TYR A 152 22.25 9.98 17.35
N GLN A 153 22.76 9.37 16.27
CA GLN A 153 22.07 8.28 15.58
C GLN A 153 21.93 7.05 16.46
N PHE A 154 22.97 6.69 17.22
CA PHE A 154 22.87 5.58 18.17
C PHE A 154 21.91 5.91 19.33
N ALA A 155 22.06 7.06 19.98
CA ALA A 155 21.24 7.48 21.10
C ALA A 155 19.75 7.58 20.75
N LYS A 156 19.45 8.08 19.55
CA LYS A 156 18.07 8.17 19.03
C LYS A 156 17.36 6.81 18.92
N TYR A 157 18.13 5.75 18.67
CA TYR A 157 17.59 4.41 18.44
C TYR A 157 17.94 3.42 19.55
N ASP A 158 18.68 3.81 20.59
CA ASP A 158 18.98 2.98 21.75
C ASP A 158 17.70 2.71 22.56
N ARG A 159 17.12 1.54 22.36
CA ARG A 159 15.92 1.07 23.07
C ARG A 159 16.30 -0.10 23.97
N ARG A 160 16.52 0.18 25.25
CA ARG A 160 16.97 -0.81 26.27
C ARG A 160 15.98 -1.95 26.53
N ASN A 161 14.72 -1.81 26.18
CA ASN A 161 13.65 -2.82 26.35
C ASN A 161 13.44 -3.73 25.14
N ARG A 162 14.31 -3.67 24.12
CA ARG A 162 14.28 -4.61 23.00
C ARG A 162 14.97 -5.94 23.36
N LYS A 163 14.57 -7.04 22.65
CA LYS A 163 15.20 -8.36 22.82
C LYS A 163 16.68 -8.38 22.44
N VAL A 164 17.11 -7.53 21.55
CA VAL A 164 18.51 -7.30 21.17
C VAL A 164 18.75 -5.81 21.25
N THR A 165 19.67 -5.39 22.10
CA THR A 165 20.06 -4.00 22.29
C THR A 165 21.28 -3.65 21.42
N LEU A 166 21.59 -2.36 21.28
CA LEU A 166 22.84 -1.92 20.64
C LEU A 166 24.08 -2.46 21.36
N ARG A 167 24.03 -2.53 22.70
CA ARG A 167 25.11 -3.14 23.53
C ARG A 167 25.30 -4.61 23.16
N ASP A 168 24.22 -5.40 23.08
CA ASP A 168 24.31 -6.81 22.73
C ASP A 168 24.90 -7.00 21.33
N ALA A 169 24.45 -6.15 20.39
CA ALA A 169 24.95 -6.16 19.02
C ALA A 169 26.45 -5.84 18.97
N LEU A 170 26.91 -4.81 19.68
CA LEU A 170 28.32 -4.42 19.75
C LEU A 170 29.20 -5.52 20.36
N LEU A 171 28.74 -6.16 21.42
CA LEU A 171 29.41 -7.31 22.05
C LEU A 171 29.44 -8.56 21.18
N LEU A 172 28.48 -8.69 20.24
CA LEU A 172 28.40 -9.83 19.36
C LEU A 172 29.29 -9.68 18.13
N VAL A 173 29.38 -8.47 17.54
CA VAL A 173 30.03 -8.25 16.27
C VAL A 173 31.46 -7.70 16.37
N HIS A 174 31.84 -7.13 17.53
CA HIS A 174 33.17 -6.59 17.86
C HIS A 174 33.68 -5.60 16.79
N PRO A 175 33.00 -4.46 16.54
CA PRO A 175 33.45 -3.51 15.54
C PRO A 175 34.79 -2.88 15.94
N LYS A 176 35.66 -2.69 14.95
CA LYS A 176 36.92 -1.98 15.16
C LYS A 176 36.70 -0.48 14.95
N PRO A 177 36.95 0.37 15.96
CA PRO A 177 36.79 1.81 15.78
C PRO A 177 37.81 2.35 14.78
N LYS A 178 37.41 3.34 13.99
CA LYS A 178 38.28 4.03 13.00
C LYS A 178 39.28 4.98 13.68
N ASP A 179 38.84 5.58 14.78
CA ASP A 179 39.59 6.61 15.52
C ASP A 179 39.23 6.58 17.01
N ALA A 180 39.90 7.45 17.80
CA ALA A 180 39.70 7.56 19.24
C ALA A 180 38.28 8.04 19.61
N ALA A 181 37.67 8.92 18.82
CA ALA A 181 36.33 9.41 19.05
C ALA A 181 35.29 8.30 18.90
N GLN A 182 35.44 7.47 17.87
CA GLN A 182 34.58 6.31 17.69
C GLN A 182 34.80 5.22 18.74
N ALA A 183 36.06 5.05 19.23
CA ALA A 183 36.35 4.15 20.34
C ALA A 183 35.64 4.60 21.63
N GLU A 184 35.59 5.90 21.88
CA GLU A 184 34.85 6.46 22.99
C GLU A 184 33.35 6.30 22.85
N LEU A 185 32.83 6.50 21.66
CA LEU A 185 31.42 6.25 21.32
C LEU A 185 31.01 4.80 21.60
N PHE A 186 31.85 3.84 21.21
CA PHE A 186 31.59 2.43 21.49
C PHE A 186 31.62 2.12 22.99
N ARG A 187 32.51 2.77 23.77
CA ARG A 187 32.49 2.67 25.23
C ARG A 187 31.21 3.24 25.84
N LYS A 188 30.70 4.38 25.33
CA LYS A 188 29.43 4.95 25.76
C LYS A 188 28.25 3.99 25.51
N ILE A 189 28.23 3.29 24.37
CA ILE A 189 27.23 2.25 24.08
C ILE A 189 27.31 1.10 25.08
N LEU A 190 28.54 0.60 25.37
CA LEU A 190 28.78 -0.50 26.34
C LEU A 190 28.36 -0.13 27.75
N ASN A 191 28.67 1.08 28.17
CA ASN A 191 28.39 1.57 29.51
C ASN A 191 26.94 2.10 29.66
N GLY A 192 26.22 2.26 28.58
CA GLY A 192 24.87 2.84 28.59
C GLY A 192 24.85 4.33 28.91
N THR A 193 25.94 5.04 28.60
CA THR A 193 26.15 6.46 28.86
C THR A 193 26.01 7.34 27.62
N LEU A 194 25.32 6.86 26.59
CA LEU A 194 24.96 7.70 25.43
C LEU A 194 24.16 8.91 25.91
N ASP A 195 24.45 10.06 25.36
CA ASP A 195 23.71 11.28 25.67
C ASP A 195 22.23 11.13 25.25
N THR A 196 21.34 11.67 26.09
CA THR A 196 19.92 11.67 25.72
C THR A 196 19.73 12.53 24.47
N PRO A 197 19.28 11.95 23.34
CA PRO A 197 19.19 12.72 22.12
C PRO A 197 18.11 13.79 22.25
N TYR A 198 18.45 15.00 21.83
CA TYR A 198 17.47 16.05 21.67
C TYR A 198 16.62 15.72 20.44
N THR A 199 15.43 15.18 20.66
CA THR A 199 14.49 14.85 19.63
C THR A 199 13.15 15.55 19.85
N TRP A 200 12.40 15.77 18.77
CA TRP A 200 11.05 16.33 18.88
C TRP A 200 10.15 15.47 19.79
N GLU A 201 10.33 14.15 19.80
CA GLU A 201 9.59 13.24 20.69
C GLU A 201 9.89 13.48 22.16
N THR A 202 11.16 13.74 22.52
CA THR A 202 11.55 14.00 23.92
C THR A 202 10.98 15.34 24.40
N GLU A 203 10.97 16.37 23.57
CA GLU A 203 10.39 17.67 23.90
C GLU A 203 8.89 17.60 24.09
N LEU A 204 8.17 17.02 23.13
CA LEU A 204 6.72 16.84 23.26
C LEU A 204 6.35 15.94 24.44
N SER A 205 7.15 14.90 24.72
CA SER A 205 6.94 14.06 25.89
C SER A 205 7.16 14.83 27.20
N ALA A 206 8.16 15.70 27.26
CA ALA A 206 8.42 16.55 28.41
C ALA A 206 7.27 17.56 28.61
N ALA A 207 6.87 18.25 27.56
CA ALA A 207 5.72 19.17 27.58
C ALA A 207 4.44 18.45 28.05
N GLY A 208 4.11 17.29 27.44
CA GLY A 208 2.88 16.55 27.76
C GLY A 208 2.83 15.86 29.13
N LYS A 209 3.96 15.76 29.85
CA LYS A 209 4.06 15.16 31.19
C LYS A 209 3.91 16.17 32.32
N GLN A 210 3.87 17.47 32.02
CA GLN A 210 3.63 18.51 33.02
C GLN A 210 2.21 18.33 33.60
N LYS A 211 2.03 18.86 34.81
CA LYS A 211 0.70 18.89 35.46
C LYS A 211 -0.07 20.10 34.92
N PHE A 212 -1.24 19.82 34.36
CA PHE A 212 -2.15 20.83 33.81
C PHE A 212 -3.46 20.82 34.60
N SER A 213 -4.05 22.00 34.75
CA SER A 213 -5.36 22.14 35.40
C SER A 213 -6.51 21.78 34.44
N SER A 214 -6.27 21.91 33.12
CA SER A 214 -7.25 21.63 32.09
C SER A 214 -6.64 20.99 30.84
N ALA A 215 -7.50 20.46 29.97
CA ALA A 215 -7.07 19.95 28.67
C ALA A 215 -6.69 21.07 27.70
N ASP A 216 -7.26 22.25 27.86
CA ASP A 216 -6.94 23.42 27.03
C ASP A 216 -5.53 23.93 27.35
N GLU A 217 -5.16 24.07 28.64
CA GLU A 217 -3.82 24.44 29.07
C GLU A 217 -2.75 23.46 28.55
N ARG A 218 -3.05 22.18 28.58
CA ARG A 218 -2.17 21.15 28.00
C ARG A 218 -2.03 21.31 26.48
N ASP A 219 -3.12 21.56 25.79
CA ASP A 219 -3.11 21.74 24.34
C ASP A 219 -2.32 23.02 23.97
N GLU A 220 -2.38 24.09 24.77
CA GLU A 220 -1.59 25.33 24.59
C GLU A 220 -0.10 25.03 24.72
N ALA A 221 0.32 24.38 25.81
CA ALA A 221 1.73 24.02 26.02
C ALA A 221 2.29 23.11 24.89
N LEU A 222 1.48 22.17 24.40
CA LEU A 222 1.85 21.34 23.26
C LEU A 222 1.91 22.15 21.95
N CYS A 223 1.00 23.10 21.76
CA CYS A 223 1.00 23.99 20.61
C CYS A 223 2.27 24.84 20.57
N GLU A 224 2.63 25.47 21.68
CA GLU A 224 3.87 26.24 21.81
C GLU A 224 5.11 25.39 21.52
N THR A 225 5.15 24.16 22.05
CA THR A 225 6.24 23.22 21.77
C THR A 225 6.36 22.89 20.28
N TRP A 226 5.25 22.64 19.59
CA TRP A 226 5.25 22.43 18.14
C TRP A 226 5.76 23.66 17.38
N GLN A 227 5.29 24.85 17.73
CA GLN A 227 5.71 26.10 17.10
C GLN A 227 7.22 26.36 17.29
N GLN A 228 7.77 26.09 18.48
CA GLN A 228 9.21 26.15 18.75
C GLN A 228 10.01 25.15 17.91
N LEU A 229 9.54 23.89 17.80
CA LEU A 229 10.17 22.86 16.99
C LEU A 229 10.17 23.22 15.50
N ILE A 230 9.09 23.82 15.01
CA ILE A 230 8.97 24.27 13.62
C ILE A 230 9.94 25.41 13.35
N ARG A 231 9.92 26.49 14.19
CA ARG A 231 10.76 27.66 14.02
C ARG A 231 12.24 27.36 14.18
N SER A 232 12.61 26.41 15.04
CA SER A 232 14.01 25.99 15.20
C SER A 232 14.58 25.21 14.01
N GLY A 233 13.75 24.80 13.04
CA GLY A 233 14.16 23.96 11.91
C GLY A 233 14.59 22.52 12.27
N ARG A 234 14.46 22.12 13.52
CA ARG A 234 14.88 20.80 14.01
C ARG A 234 13.89 19.67 13.69
N LEU A 235 12.68 20.02 13.28
CA LEU A 235 11.68 19.03 12.92
C LEU A 235 12.00 18.43 11.53
N GLY A 236 12.37 17.15 11.50
CA GLY A 236 12.65 16.45 10.25
C GLY A 236 11.38 16.33 9.38
N TYR A 237 11.56 16.31 8.06
CA TYR A 237 10.47 16.29 7.07
C TYR A 237 9.40 15.23 7.34
N MET A 238 9.82 13.97 7.55
CA MET A 238 8.92 12.86 7.87
C MET A 238 8.15 13.10 9.18
N ALA A 239 8.82 13.63 10.20
CA ALA A 239 8.19 13.91 11.50
C ALA A 239 7.12 15.01 11.33
N MET A 240 7.42 16.05 10.57
CA MET A 240 6.50 17.13 10.25
C MET A 240 5.27 16.59 9.50
N MET A 241 5.46 15.88 8.39
CA MET A 241 4.39 15.32 7.58
C MET A 241 3.47 14.37 8.37
N ARG A 242 4.03 13.52 9.24
CA ARG A 242 3.24 12.58 10.07
C ARG A 242 2.45 13.24 11.19
N ASN A 243 2.77 14.47 11.55
CA ASN A 243 2.16 15.18 12.66
C ASN A 243 1.28 16.36 12.22
N LEU A 244 0.98 16.50 10.93
CA LEU A 244 0.13 17.56 10.41
C LEU A 244 -1.25 17.59 11.09
N VAL A 245 -1.84 16.43 11.36
CA VAL A 245 -3.11 16.31 12.09
C VAL A 245 -2.97 16.82 13.53
N ASN A 246 -1.86 16.51 14.22
CA ASN A 246 -1.62 17.01 15.57
C ASN A 246 -1.46 18.54 15.60
N MET A 247 -0.72 19.08 14.64
CA MET A 247 -0.56 20.53 14.46
C MET A 247 -1.90 21.22 14.13
N THR A 248 -2.71 20.58 13.27
CA THR A 248 -4.06 21.06 12.93
C THR A 248 -4.99 21.03 14.15
N ASN A 249 -4.99 19.96 14.92
CA ASN A 249 -5.85 19.84 16.11
C ASN A 249 -5.49 20.85 17.20
N LEU A 250 -4.21 21.25 17.27
CA LEU A 250 -3.73 22.29 18.20
C LEU A 250 -3.88 23.70 17.64
N CYS A 251 -4.20 23.86 16.35
CA CYS A 251 -4.37 25.14 15.68
C CYS A 251 -3.10 26.02 15.79
N ILE A 252 -1.94 25.51 15.37
CA ILE A 252 -0.69 26.29 15.34
C ILE A 252 -0.89 27.65 14.67
N ASP A 253 -0.05 28.61 15.01
CA ASP A 253 -0.16 29.97 14.44
C ASP A 253 0.14 29.99 12.93
N ASP A 254 -0.25 31.11 12.29
CA ASP A 254 -0.18 31.22 10.83
C ASP A 254 1.26 31.27 10.33
N GLU A 255 2.19 31.86 11.10
CA GLU A 255 3.63 31.86 10.77
C GLU A 255 4.20 30.43 10.75
N SER A 256 3.95 29.65 11.81
CA SER A 256 4.39 28.25 11.89
C SER A 256 3.73 27.41 10.81
N LYS A 257 2.45 27.65 10.50
CA LYS A 257 1.74 26.97 9.41
C LYS A 257 2.37 27.26 8.04
N GLU A 258 2.71 28.52 7.78
CA GLU A 258 3.39 28.93 6.54
C GLU A 258 4.77 28.27 6.42
N MET A 259 5.54 28.23 7.52
CA MET A 259 6.83 27.52 7.54
C MET A 259 6.68 26.02 7.23
N VAL A 260 5.64 25.40 7.77
CA VAL A 260 5.31 23.98 7.48
C VAL A 260 4.96 23.82 6.00
N CYS A 261 4.08 24.65 5.44
CA CYS A 261 3.70 24.61 4.02
C CYS A 261 4.93 24.77 3.11
N ARG A 262 5.75 25.79 3.35
CA ARG A 262 6.98 26.05 2.60
C ARG A 262 7.95 24.86 2.64
N ARG A 263 8.10 24.23 3.81
CA ARG A 263 8.97 23.06 3.97
C ARG A 263 8.41 21.82 3.30
N LEU A 264 7.06 21.64 3.32
CA LEU A 264 6.40 20.50 2.65
C LEU A 264 6.55 20.57 1.15
N SER A 265 6.38 21.76 0.55
CA SER A 265 6.43 21.96 -0.90
C SER A 265 7.85 22.16 -1.46
N ASP A 266 8.89 22.24 -0.61
CA ASP A 266 10.27 22.38 -1.07
C ASP A 266 10.75 21.10 -1.80
N PRO A 267 11.00 21.15 -3.14
CA PRO A 267 11.36 19.96 -3.93
C PRO A 267 12.64 19.27 -3.44
N GLU A 268 13.60 20.05 -2.92
CA GLU A 268 14.85 19.49 -2.40
C GLU A 268 14.61 18.76 -1.07
N ALA A 269 13.77 19.30 -0.19
CA ALA A 269 13.37 18.65 1.03
C ALA A 269 12.56 17.36 0.76
N VAL A 270 11.64 17.39 -0.21
CA VAL A 270 10.90 16.22 -0.68
C VAL A 270 11.88 15.12 -1.15
N ARG A 271 12.78 15.46 -2.06
CA ARG A 271 13.77 14.52 -2.61
C ARG A 271 14.67 13.95 -1.51
N LYS A 272 15.21 14.79 -0.63
CA LYS A 272 16.06 14.35 0.50
C LYS A 272 15.31 13.48 1.53
N SER A 273 13.99 13.69 1.67
CA SER A 273 13.16 12.93 2.60
C SER A 273 12.95 11.48 2.16
N ARG A 274 13.09 11.18 0.88
CA ARG A 274 12.91 9.86 0.27
C ARG A 274 11.56 9.23 0.65
N GLN A 275 10.48 10.03 0.65
CA GLN A 275 9.15 9.53 0.97
C GLN A 275 8.50 8.88 -0.23
N LEU A 276 7.83 7.76 0.02
CA LEU A 276 7.02 7.11 -1.00
C LEU A 276 5.75 7.94 -1.28
N PRO A 277 5.30 8.08 -2.53
CA PRO A 277 4.15 8.93 -2.91
C PRO A 277 2.90 8.68 -2.05
N PHE A 278 2.59 7.44 -1.71
CA PHE A 278 1.43 7.12 -0.88
C PHE A 278 1.50 7.68 0.56
N ARG A 279 2.68 8.14 1.03
CA ARG A 279 2.80 8.82 2.33
C ARG A 279 2.17 10.21 2.29
N PHE A 280 2.30 10.91 1.16
CA PHE A 280 1.61 12.18 0.94
C PHE A 280 0.10 11.96 0.88
N LEU A 281 -0.36 10.93 0.17
CA LEU A 281 -1.77 10.55 0.15
C LEU A 281 -2.30 10.22 1.56
N SER A 282 -1.52 9.50 2.38
CA SER A 282 -1.92 9.22 3.77
C SER A 282 -2.12 10.50 4.58
N ALA A 283 -1.17 11.44 4.49
CA ALA A 283 -1.26 12.73 5.18
C ALA A 283 -2.44 13.57 4.67
N TYR A 284 -2.66 13.58 3.36
CA TYR A 284 -3.77 14.27 2.72
C TYR A 284 -5.13 13.73 3.21
N LEU A 285 -5.30 12.40 3.20
CA LEU A 285 -6.51 11.74 3.71
C LEU A 285 -6.76 12.03 5.19
N GLU A 286 -5.71 12.02 6.01
CA GLU A 286 -5.82 12.27 7.45
C GLU A 286 -6.18 13.74 7.76
N LEU A 287 -5.71 14.71 6.95
CA LEU A 287 -6.07 16.11 7.07
C LEU A 287 -7.50 16.38 6.62
N THR A 288 -7.90 15.82 5.48
CA THR A 288 -9.22 16.03 4.89
C THR A 288 -10.31 15.47 5.82
N TYR A 289 -10.08 14.29 6.41
CA TYR A 289 -11.11 13.57 7.17
C TYR A 289 -10.73 13.40 8.63
N ASP A 290 -11.71 13.65 9.52
CA ASP A 290 -11.60 13.31 10.94
C ASP A 290 -11.85 11.81 11.12
N ARG A 291 -10.75 11.02 11.12
CA ARG A 291 -10.81 9.54 11.20
C ARG A 291 -10.41 9.05 12.57
N ILE A 292 -11.14 8.07 13.06
CA ILE A 292 -10.73 7.24 14.21
C ILE A 292 -10.37 5.87 13.66
N PRO A 293 -9.08 5.55 13.52
CA PRO A 293 -8.68 4.22 13.08
C PRO A 293 -9.17 3.19 14.11
N ASN A 294 -9.93 2.19 13.63
CA ASN A 294 -10.34 1.07 14.45
C ASN A 294 -9.43 -0.14 14.20
N PRO A 295 -8.34 -0.30 14.96
CA PRO A 295 -7.40 -1.41 14.76
C PRO A 295 -8.03 -2.78 15.06
N TRP A 296 -9.16 -2.81 15.76
CA TRP A 296 -9.88 -4.03 16.16
C TRP A 296 -10.83 -4.52 15.10
N PHE A 297 -11.42 -3.61 14.34
CA PHE A 297 -12.31 -3.97 13.23
C PHE A 297 -11.58 -4.79 12.15
N LEU A 298 -10.36 -4.39 11.79
CA LEU A 298 -9.53 -5.12 10.84
C LEU A 298 -9.15 -6.53 11.34
N ARG A 299 -8.93 -6.70 12.67
CA ARG A 299 -8.67 -8.02 13.27
C ARG A 299 -9.94 -8.87 13.42
N ALA A 300 -11.03 -8.26 13.83
CA ALA A 300 -12.30 -8.96 14.03
C ALA A 300 -12.93 -9.41 12.71
N SER A 301 -12.94 -8.57 11.69
CA SER A 301 -13.39 -8.95 10.34
C SER A 301 -12.54 -10.07 9.76
N ARG A 302 -11.22 -10.01 9.96
CA ARG A 302 -10.29 -11.05 9.53
C ARG A 302 -10.59 -12.41 10.16
N ASN A 303 -10.71 -12.49 11.48
CA ASN A 303 -10.98 -13.75 12.17
C ASN A 303 -12.37 -14.32 11.84
N TYR A 304 -13.34 -13.47 11.54
CA TYR A 304 -14.69 -13.88 11.15
C TYR A 304 -14.76 -14.48 9.74
N TRP A 305 -13.91 -14.00 8.81
CA TRP A 305 -13.91 -14.45 7.42
C TRP A 305 -12.82 -15.50 7.11
N GLU A 306 -11.87 -15.70 8.01
CA GLU A 306 -10.84 -16.75 7.89
C GLU A 306 -11.38 -18.17 8.14
N ASP A 307 -12.62 -18.32 8.63
CA ASP A 307 -13.26 -19.63 8.64
C ASP A 307 -13.66 -19.99 7.21
N ASN A 308 -13.01 -21.02 6.63
CA ASN A 308 -13.18 -21.44 5.23
C ASN A 308 -14.64 -21.59 4.79
N ALA A 309 -15.54 -22.00 5.72
CA ALA A 309 -16.96 -22.13 5.45
C ALA A 309 -17.66 -20.76 5.29
N GLY A 310 -17.26 -19.76 6.07
CA GLY A 310 -17.79 -18.39 5.97
C GLY A 310 -17.32 -17.70 4.70
N LYS A 311 -16.04 -17.89 4.34
CA LYS A 311 -15.47 -17.37 3.10
C LYS A 311 -16.16 -17.97 1.87
N ALA A 312 -16.27 -19.30 1.79
CA ALA A 312 -16.92 -19.98 0.67
C ALA A 312 -18.40 -19.56 0.49
N LEU A 313 -19.15 -19.36 1.58
CA LEU A 313 -20.53 -18.86 1.52
C LEU A 313 -20.59 -17.40 1.09
N SER A 314 -19.65 -16.57 1.49
CA SER A 314 -19.54 -15.17 1.09
C SER A 314 -19.22 -15.05 -0.40
N ASP A 315 -18.21 -15.76 -0.86
CA ASP A 315 -17.80 -15.77 -2.27
C ASP A 315 -18.96 -16.22 -3.18
N ARG A 316 -19.68 -17.28 -2.74
CA ARG A 316 -20.87 -17.75 -3.46
C ARG A 316 -22.02 -16.74 -3.45
N TYR A 317 -22.20 -16.01 -2.35
CA TYR A 317 -23.21 -14.94 -2.24
C TYR A 317 -22.91 -13.81 -3.24
N TYR A 318 -21.70 -13.31 -3.24
CA TYR A 318 -21.29 -12.22 -4.17
C TYR A 318 -21.35 -12.66 -5.62
N GLU A 319 -20.94 -13.89 -5.91
CA GLU A 319 -21.05 -14.45 -7.27
C GLU A 319 -22.50 -14.47 -7.76
N ILE A 320 -23.45 -14.89 -6.95
CA ILE A 320 -24.86 -14.92 -7.31
C ILE A 320 -25.43 -13.50 -7.43
N GLU A 321 -25.12 -12.60 -6.48
CA GLU A 321 -25.54 -11.18 -6.60
C GLU A 321 -25.03 -10.53 -7.86
N ARG A 322 -23.82 -10.85 -8.26
CA ARG A 322 -23.24 -10.39 -9.52
C ARG A 322 -23.97 -10.93 -10.73
N GLN A 323 -24.22 -12.24 -10.81
CA GLN A 323 -24.98 -12.83 -11.89
C GLN A 323 -26.38 -12.23 -12.00
N MET A 324 -27.02 -11.94 -10.87
CA MET A 324 -28.30 -11.25 -10.82
C MET A 324 -28.20 -9.81 -11.31
N THR A 325 -27.12 -9.12 -11.01
CA THR A 325 -26.83 -7.75 -11.45
C THR A 325 -26.63 -7.73 -12.96
N ILE A 326 -25.84 -8.64 -13.50
CA ILE A 326 -25.65 -8.81 -14.95
C ILE A 326 -27.01 -9.04 -15.68
N ILE A 327 -27.86 -9.90 -15.15
CA ILE A 327 -29.18 -10.16 -15.74
C ILE A 327 -30.11 -8.94 -15.58
N ARG A 328 -30.08 -8.25 -14.43
CA ARG A 328 -30.93 -7.08 -14.14
C ARG A 328 -30.47 -5.82 -14.88
N ASN A 329 -29.19 -5.67 -15.10
CA ASN A 329 -28.63 -4.61 -15.94
C ASN A 329 -28.66 -5.01 -17.42
N GLY A 330 -29.08 -6.20 -17.66
CA GLY A 330 -29.11 -7.00 -18.84
C GLY A 330 -29.10 -6.31 -20.18
N TYR A 331 -28.36 -6.83 -21.11
CA TYR A 331 -28.33 -6.53 -22.52
C TYR A 331 -27.71 -5.22 -22.99
N HIS A 332 -27.39 -4.27 -22.11
CA HIS A 332 -26.88 -2.97 -22.54
C HIS A 332 -25.53 -2.63 -21.92
N HIS A 333 -24.48 -3.34 -22.30
CA HIS A 333 -23.10 -2.87 -22.16
C HIS A 333 -22.86 -1.45 -22.68
N ARG A 334 -23.80 -0.92 -23.49
CA ARG A 334 -23.73 0.42 -24.08
C ARG A 334 -24.40 1.53 -23.26
N HIS A 335 -25.08 1.23 -22.16
CA HIS A 335 -25.83 2.26 -21.41
C HIS A 335 -25.76 2.12 -19.88
N ALA A 336 -24.98 1.20 -19.34
CA ALA A 336 -24.80 1.05 -17.87
C ALA A 336 -24.23 2.32 -17.25
N SER A 337 -23.29 2.99 -17.91
CA SER A 337 -22.67 4.25 -17.50
C SER A 337 -23.66 5.39 -17.20
N LYS A 338 -24.81 5.40 -17.88
CA LYS A 338 -25.83 6.45 -17.65
C LYS A 338 -26.78 6.17 -16.49
N VAL A 339 -26.81 4.96 -15.93
CA VAL A 339 -27.75 4.56 -14.88
C VAL A 339 -27.14 4.61 -13.49
N CYS A 340 -25.84 4.47 -13.37
CA CYS A 340 -25.12 4.34 -12.10
C CYS A 340 -24.35 5.61 -11.67
N ARG A 341 -24.69 6.80 -12.18
CA ARG A 341 -24.15 8.05 -11.64
C ARG A 341 -24.74 8.36 -10.27
N TYR A 342 -24.12 7.82 -9.22
CA TYR A 342 -24.32 8.28 -7.86
C TYR A 342 -22.98 8.63 -7.25
N PRO A 343 -22.84 9.86 -6.72
CA PRO A 343 -21.70 10.19 -5.87
C PRO A 343 -21.80 9.31 -4.62
N VAL A 344 -20.88 8.40 -4.48
CA VAL A 344 -20.77 7.59 -3.28
C VAL A 344 -19.92 8.37 -2.27
N ARG A 345 -20.56 9.08 -1.37
CA ARG A 345 -19.96 9.63 -0.14
C ARG A 345 -19.49 8.54 0.83
N THR A 346 -18.97 7.42 0.34
CA THR A 346 -18.99 6.17 1.09
C THR A 346 -17.66 5.63 1.53
N ALA A 347 -16.58 5.83 0.82
CA ALA A 347 -15.29 5.29 1.27
C ALA A 347 -14.88 5.83 2.65
N LEU A 348 -15.39 6.96 3.03
CA LEU A 348 -15.03 7.68 4.25
C LEU A 348 -16.05 7.52 5.38
N ALA A 349 -17.31 7.36 5.06
CA ALA A 349 -18.33 6.92 6.02
C ALA A 349 -18.08 5.49 6.50
N TYR A 350 -17.37 4.69 5.73
CA TYR A 350 -17.01 3.30 6.04
C TYR A 350 -16.22 3.16 7.33
N ASN A 351 -15.40 4.15 7.69
CA ASN A 351 -14.59 4.13 8.91
C ASN A 351 -15.19 4.89 10.10
N ALA A 352 -16.21 5.70 9.91
CA ALA A 352 -16.68 6.59 10.97
C ALA A 352 -17.78 6.01 11.86
N ASN A 353 -18.61 5.04 11.40
CA ASN A 353 -19.84 4.66 12.08
C ASN A 353 -20.13 3.17 12.11
N TYR A 354 -19.15 2.27 11.99
CA TYR A 354 -19.47 0.89 11.72
C TYR A 354 -19.44 -0.04 12.95
N ARG A 355 -20.61 -0.47 13.36
CA ARG A 355 -20.86 -1.68 14.13
C ARG A 355 -21.09 -2.85 13.17
N GLY A 356 -20.07 -3.62 12.89
CA GLY A 356 -20.12 -5.06 12.61
C GLY A 356 -20.96 -5.58 11.43
N THR A 357 -21.24 -4.82 10.37
CA THR A 357 -21.86 -5.41 9.17
C THR A 357 -21.12 -4.99 7.90
N PRO A 358 -20.74 -5.92 7.01
CA PRO A 358 -20.21 -5.58 5.70
C PRO A 358 -21.36 -5.06 4.86
N ILE A 359 -21.28 -3.80 4.48
CA ILE A 359 -22.38 -3.21 3.75
C ILE A 359 -21.89 -2.31 2.68
N GLY A 360 -22.29 -2.73 1.53
CA GLY A 360 -22.81 -1.78 0.58
C GLY A 360 -24.11 -1.17 1.12
N ILE A 361 -24.07 -0.02 1.74
CA ILE A 361 -25.24 0.83 1.88
C ILE A 361 -25.35 1.61 0.59
N PHE A 362 -25.74 0.93 -0.43
CA PHE A 362 -26.38 1.62 -1.53
C PHE A 362 -27.73 2.12 -1.01
N PRO A 363 -28.19 3.28 -1.39
CA PRO A 363 -29.58 3.64 -1.25
C PRO A 363 -30.40 2.70 -2.13
N LYS A 364 -30.54 1.45 -1.64
CA LYS A 364 -31.17 0.31 -2.32
C LYS A 364 -32.56 0.67 -2.85
N ARG A 365 -33.25 1.64 -2.23
CA ARG A 365 -34.55 2.10 -2.66
C ARG A 365 -34.57 2.87 -3.98
N HIS A 366 -33.64 3.79 -4.18
CA HIS A 366 -33.65 4.63 -5.41
C HIS A 366 -33.13 3.88 -6.64
N ILE A 367 -32.08 3.09 -6.49
CA ILE A 367 -31.55 2.25 -7.57
C ILE A 367 -32.56 1.17 -7.93
N ARG A 368 -33.14 0.47 -6.96
CA ARG A 368 -34.23 -0.50 -7.18
C ARG A 368 -35.42 0.13 -7.91
N ARG A 369 -35.81 1.35 -7.54
CA ARG A 369 -36.91 2.07 -8.18
C ARG A 369 -36.62 2.43 -9.64
N ARG A 370 -35.41 2.91 -9.96
CA ARG A 370 -34.98 3.21 -11.35
C ARG A 370 -34.82 1.95 -12.20
N ILE A 371 -34.20 0.90 -11.66
CA ILE A 371 -34.09 -0.40 -12.34
C ILE A 371 -35.50 -0.97 -12.58
N LYS A 372 -36.38 -0.92 -11.59
CA LYS A 372 -37.77 -1.42 -11.71
C LYS A 372 -38.56 -0.61 -12.73
N GLN A 373 -38.39 0.71 -12.78
CA GLN A 373 -39.06 1.57 -13.77
C GLN A 373 -38.55 1.33 -15.20
N ARG A 374 -37.27 0.99 -15.37
CA ARG A 374 -36.69 0.68 -16.68
C ARG A 374 -37.01 -0.73 -17.13
N LEU A 375 -36.97 -1.71 -16.23
CA LEU A 375 -37.42 -3.08 -16.50
C LEU A 375 -38.92 -3.13 -16.89
N HIS A 376 -39.72 -2.19 -16.37
CA HIS A 376 -41.12 -2.06 -16.72
C HIS A 376 -41.33 -1.48 -18.14
N LYS A 377 -40.35 -0.73 -18.66
CA LYS A 377 -40.39 -0.17 -20.03
C LYS A 377 -39.81 -1.10 -21.11
N GLU A 378 -38.81 -1.90 -20.80
CA GLU A 378 -38.06 -2.68 -21.82
C GLU A 378 -38.20 -4.20 -21.67
N GLY A 379 -38.79 -4.70 -20.57
CA GLY A 379 -39.10 -6.11 -20.26
C GLY A 379 -37.91 -7.08 -20.34
N LEU A 380 -37.65 -7.84 -19.28
CA LEU A 380 -36.73 -8.97 -19.35
C LEU A 380 -37.35 -10.12 -20.14
N SER A 381 -36.51 -10.85 -20.89
CA SER A 381 -36.96 -12.07 -21.54
C SER A 381 -37.48 -13.07 -20.50
N ARG A 382 -38.47 -13.90 -20.90
CA ARG A 382 -39.00 -14.96 -20.01
C ARG A 382 -37.89 -15.89 -19.49
N LYS A 383 -36.86 -16.12 -20.31
CA LYS A 383 -35.67 -16.91 -19.93
C LYS A 383 -34.85 -16.23 -18.84
N ASP A 384 -34.65 -14.93 -18.94
CA ASP A 384 -33.90 -14.16 -17.93
C ASP A 384 -34.65 -14.00 -16.63
N MET A 385 -35.97 -13.86 -16.66
CA MET A 385 -36.83 -13.85 -15.48
C MET A 385 -36.74 -15.18 -14.73
N LEU A 386 -36.82 -16.31 -15.40
CA LEU A 386 -36.67 -17.63 -14.79
C LEU A 386 -35.28 -17.84 -14.20
N LYS A 387 -34.24 -17.34 -14.88
CA LYS A 387 -32.87 -17.39 -14.37
C LYS A 387 -32.70 -16.54 -13.12
N LEU A 388 -33.28 -15.34 -13.07
CA LEU A 388 -33.29 -14.47 -11.90
C LEU A 388 -34.00 -15.12 -10.71
N GLN A 389 -35.18 -15.69 -10.90
CA GLN A 389 -35.90 -16.40 -9.84
C GLN A 389 -35.09 -17.56 -9.27
N LYS A 390 -34.39 -18.32 -10.12
CA LYS A 390 -33.51 -19.39 -9.67
C LYS A 390 -32.34 -18.88 -8.84
N LEU A 391 -31.72 -17.79 -9.26
CA LEU A 391 -30.62 -17.14 -8.54
C LEU A 391 -31.08 -16.52 -7.22
N GLU A 392 -32.27 -15.90 -7.17
CA GLU A 392 -32.87 -15.35 -5.94
C GLU A 392 -33.11 -16.45 -4.90
N LYS A 393 -33.61 -17.61 -5.35
CA LYS A 393 -33.78 -18.78 -4.47
C LYS A 393 -32.44 -19.32 -3.93
N GLN A 394 -31.39 -19.33 -4.78
CA GLN A 394 -30.05 -19.70 -4.35
C GLN A 394 -29.48 -18.70 -3.35
N LEU A 395 -29.69 -17.41 -3.56
CA LEU A 395 -29.24 -16.34 -2.66
C LEU A 395 -29.92 -16.43 -1.30
N GLU A 396 -31.23 -16.71 -1.28
CA GLU A 396 -31.97 -16.93 -0.04
C GLU A 396 -31.44 -18.14 0.74
N ASN A 397 -31.12 -19.24 0.07
CA ASN A 397 -30.50 -20.40 0.70
C ASN A 397 -29.13 -20.10 1.29
N ILE A 398 -28.30 -19.30 0.60
CA ILE A 398 -27.01 -18.87 1.12
C ILE A 398 -27.19 -17.98 2.35
N ARG A 399 -28.15 -17.03 2.34
CA ARG A 399 -28.49 -16.19 3.50
C ARG A 399 -28.92 -17.02 4.69
N LYS A 400 -29.73 -18.05 4.49
CA LYS A 400 -30.12 -19.00 5.55
C LYS A 400 -28.91 -19.74 6.11
N ARG A 401 -27.99 -20.20 5.26
CA ARG A 401 -26.75 -20.87 5.68
C ARG A 401 -25.80 -19.92 6.40
N GLN A 402 -25.65 -18.70 5.94
CA GLN A 402 -24.85 -17.66 6.62
C GLN A 402 -25.46 -17.33 8.00
N SER A 403 -26.78 -17.22 8.12
CA SER A 403 -27.45 -17.00 9.38
C SER A 403 -27.25 -18.18 10.35
N ALA A 404 -27.39 -19.42 9.85
CA ALA A 404 -27.11 -20.62 10.63
C ALA A 404 -25.66 -20.70 11.09
N LEU A 405 -24.70 -20.35 10.23
CA LEU A 405 -23.28 -20.30 10.56
C LEU A 405 -23.00 -19.22 11.62
N ARG A 406 -23.62 -18.03 11.49
CA ARG A 406 -23.53 -16.97 12.51
C ARG A 406 -24.04 -17.44 13.87
N THR A 407 -25.18 -18.12 13.90
CA THR A 407 -25.77 -18.71 15.13
C THR A 407 -24.87 -19.81 15.69
N TYR A 408 -24.27 -20.62 14.83
CA TYR A 408 -23.31 -21.66 15.24
C TYR A 408 -22.03 -21.05 15.83
N ILE A 409 -21.47 -20.03 15.19
CA ILE A 409 -20.27 -19.30 15.67
C ILE A 409 -20.57 -18.58 16.99
N SER A 410 -21.76 -17.96 17.12
CA SER A 410 -22.15 -17.27 18.36
C SER A 410 -22.35 -18.21 19.55
N LYS A 411 -22.66 -19.49 19.30
CA LYS A 411 -22.82 -20.53 20.32
C LYS A 411 -21.52 -21.28 20.66
N ARG A 412 -20.46 -21.15 19.85
CA ARG A 412 -19.14 -21.69 20.21
C ARG A 412 -18.56 -20.85 21.33
N PRO A 413 -18.00 -21.46 22.38
CA PRO A 413 -17.14 -20.71 23.30
C PRO A 413 -16.02 -20.14 22.47
N MET A 414 -16.02 -18.81 22.34
CA MET A 414 -14.97 -18.14 21.56
C MET A 414 -13.62 -18.53 22.16
N ARG A 415 -12.65 -18.87 21.31
CA ARG A 415 -11.23 -18.99 21.69
C ARG A 415 -10.65 -17.66 22.21
N TYR A 416 -11.49 -16.62 22.29
CA TYR A 416 -11.16 -15.29 22.77
C TYR A 416 -12.01 -15.01 24.00
N ASP A 417 -11.34 -14.77 25.13
CA ASP A 417 -11.92 -14.35 26.40
C ASP A 417 -12.87 -13.16 26.16
N GLY A 418 -14.13 -13.31 26.55
CA GLY A 418 -15.14 -12.24 26.46
C GLY A 418 -14.71 -10.96 27.19
N ALA A 419 -13.90 -11.08 28.25
CA ALA A 419 -13.27 -9.97 28.94
C ALA A 419 -12.26 -9.21 28.06
N TYR A 420 -11.61 -9.87 27.09
CA TYR A 420 -10.73 -9.23 26.11
C TYR A 420 -11.51 -8.33 25.15
N TRP A 421 -12.64 -8.80 24.65
CA TRP A 421 -13.53 -8.02 23.76
C TRP A 421 -14.15 -6.83 24.48
N GLN A 422 -14.67 -7.02 25.69
CA GLN A 422 -15.22 -5.93 26.50
C GLN A 422 -14.16 -4.85 26.79
N ARG A 423 -12.94 -5.24 27.18
CA ARG A 423 -11.86 -4.29 27.42
C ARG A 423 -11.47 -3.52 26.17
N ASN A 424 -11.48 -4.18 25.01
CA ASN A 424 -11.13 -3.55 23.73
C ASN A 424 -12.23 -2.61 23.24
N GLU A 425 -13.50 -3.00 23.39
CA GLU A 425 -14.65 -2.14 23.09
C GLU A 425 -14.65 -0.89 24.00
N ILE A 426 -14.43 -1.07 25.29
CA ILE A 426 -14.31 0.04 26.25
C ILE A 426 -13.11 0.93 25.88
N GLY A 427 -11.98 0.34 25.51
CA GLY A 427 -10.78 1.08 25.04
C GLY A 427 -11.08 1.87 23.77
N PHE A 428 -11.78 1.27 22.81
CA PHE A 428 -12.17 1.95 21.58
C PHE A 428 -13.15 3.10 21.84
N GLN A 429 -14.17 2.88 22.65
CA GLN A 429 -15.12 3.94 23.01
C GLN A 429 -14.45 5.11 23.76
N LYS A 430 -13.48 4.82 24.63
CA LYS A 430 -12.64 5.86 25.26
C LYS A 430 -11.85 6.66 24.21
N LEU A 431 -11.25 5.97 23.24
CA LEU A 431 -10.53 6.62 22.14
C LEU A 431 -11.45 7.51 21.32
N VAL A 432 -12.64 7.01 20.94
CA VAL A 432 -13.65 7.77 20.20
C VAL A 432 -14.04 9.04 20.96
N LYS A 433 -14.34 8.90 22.27
CA LYS A 433 -14.70 10.04 23.13
C LYS A 433 -13.56 11.05 23.23
N SER A 434 -12.32 10.58 23.40
CA SER A 434 -11.13 11.44 23.46
C SER A 434 -10.92 12.22 22.16
N ARG A 435 -11.01 11.55 21.00
CA ARG A 435 -10.85 12.19 19.69
C ARG A 435 -11.94 13.21 19.38
N ARG A 436 -13.20 12.88 19.70
CA ARG A 436 -14.32 13.83 19.55
C ARG A 436 -14.12 15.07 20.41
N ALA A 437 -13.66 14.90 21.65
CA ALA A 437 -13.35 16.03 22.53
C ALA A 437 -12.18 16.89 22.01
N GLU A 438 -11.15 16.25 21.45
CA GLU A 438 -10.03 16.94 20.79
C GLU A 438 -10.51 17.76 19.58
N TRP A 439 -11.32 17.18 18.71
CA TRP A 439 -11.90 17.90 17.55
C TRP A 439 -12.80 19.06 17.97
N ALA A 440 -13.64 18.86 18.99
CA ALA A 440 -14.47 19.94 19.50
C ALA A 440 -13.65 21.12 20.05
N ARG A 441 -12.52 20.86 20.74
CA ARG A 441 -11.61 21.92 21.19
C ARG A 441 -10.92 22.61 20.01
N ARG A 442 -10.47 21.84 18.99
CA ARG A 442 -9.95 22.40 17.73
C ARG A 442 -10.97 23.35 17.09
N ASP A 443 -12.19 22.87 16.88
CA ASP A 443 -13.23 23.63 16.19
C ASP A 443 -13.58 24.91 16.97
N LYS A 444 -13.58 24.86 18.31
CA LYS A 444 -13.74 26.05 19.16
C LYS A 444 -12.59 27.05 18.97
N ARG A 445 -11.33 26.58 18.93
CA ARG A 445 -10.16 27.44 18.68
C ARG A 445 -10.18 28.06 17.28
N LEU A 446 -10.56 27.28 16.26
CA LEU A 446 -10.70 27.81 14.90
C LEU A 446 -11.82 28.84 14.81
N ALA A 447 -12.97 28.58 15.44
CA ALA A 447 -14.08 29.53 15.46
C ALA A 447 -13.68 30.88 16.13
N SER A 448 -12.86 30.86 17.20
CA SER A 448 -12.32 32.11 17.80
C SER A 448 -11.44 32.91 16.84
N ARG A 449 -10.81 32.23 15.87
CA ARG A 449 -10.03 32.85 14.78
C ARG A 449 -10.87 33.12 13.54
N LYS A 450 -12.19 32.93 13.58
CA LYS A 450 -13.13 33.02 12.46
C LYS A 450 -12.77 32.11 11.28
N LEU A 451 -12.24 30.93 11.57
CA LEU A 451 -11.82 29.92 10.59
C LEU A 451 -12.61 28.63 10.80
N THR A 452 -12.85 27.92 9.70
CA THR A 452 -13.27 26.51 9.68
C THR A 452 -12.05 25.57 9.60
N LYS A 453 -12.24 24.29 9.87
CA LYS A 453 -11.18 23.29 9.64
C LYS A 453 -10.71 23.29 8.19
N THR A 454 -11.65 23.36 7.24
CA THR A 454 -11.33 23.36 5.80
C THR A 454 -10.42 24.52 5.44
N GLU A 455 -10.78 25.73 5.83
CA GLU A 455 -9.96 26.94 5.59
C GLU A 455 -8.58 26.83 6.23
N PHE A 456 -8.47 26.24 7.42
CA PHE A 456 -7.19 26.07 8.09
C PHE A 456 -6.28 25.06 7.38
N VAL A 457 -6.83 23.94 6.86
CA VAL A 457 -6.04 22.85 6.26
C VAL A 457 -5.78 23.07 4.77
N THR A 458 -6.53 23.89 4.07
CA THR A 458 -6.37 24.10 2.61
C THR A 458 -4.92 24.41 2.23
N PRO A 459 -4.19 25.34 2.86
CA PRO A 459 -2.78 25.58 2.50
C PRO A 459 -1.87 24.37 2.73
N LEU A 460 -2.16 23.54 3.72
CA LEU A 460 -1.41 22.29 3.98
C LEU A 460 -1.70 21.24 2.90
N LEU A 461 -2.93 21.15 2.42
CA LEU A 461 -3.33 20.26 1.33
C LEU A 461 -2.69 20.70 0.01
N GLU A 462 -2.66 21.98 -0.27
CA GLU A 462 -1.96 22.58 -1.43
C GLU A 462 -0.44 22.28 -1.37
N ALA A 463 0.18 22.43 -0.21
CA ALA A 463 1.59 22.12 -0.03
C ALA A 463 1.91 20.62 -0.21
N LEU A 464 1.01 19.72 0.19
CA LEU A 464 1.14 18.28 -0.07
C LEU A 464 0.95 17.96 -1.56
N GLU A 465 0.05 18.67 -2.23
CA GLU A 465 -0.17 18.54 -3.67
C GLU A 465 1.10 18.93 -4.45
N GLU A 466 1.71 20.08 -4.10
CA GLU A 466 2.96 20.52 -4.70
C GLU A 466 4.12 19.55 -4.41
N ALA A 467 4.16 19.02 -3.18
CA ALA A 467 5.16 18.00 -2.82
C ALA A 467 5.06 16.74 -3.70
N VAL A 468 3.84 16.25 -3.96
CA VAL A 468 3.67 15.05 -4.78
C VAL A 468 3.91 15.35 -6.26
N ARG A 469 3.58 16.54 -6.76
CA ARG A 469 3.90 16.99 -8.11
C ARG A 469 5.41 16.95 -8.37
N SER A 470 6.21 17.40 -7.42
CA SER A 470 7.66 17.35 -7.53
C SER A 470 8.23 15.92 -7.66
N THR A 471 7.51 14.90 -7.19
CA THR A 471 7.87 13.50 -7.41
C THR A 471 7.55 13.04 -8.84
N ALA A 472 6.53 13.60 -9.46
CA ALA A 472 6.13 13.29 -10.84
C ALA A 472 7.06 13.89 -11.88
N ASP A 473 7.82 14.95 -11.57
CA ASP A 473 8.74 15.61 -12.50
C ASP A 473 9.84 14.68 -13.02
N ASN A 474 10.15 13.62 -12.31
CA ASN A 474 11.11 12.58 -12.70
C ASN A 474 10.55 11.57 -13.71
N ILE A 475 9.23 11.56 -13.98
CA ILE A 475 8.61 10.64 -14.94
C ILE A 475 9.01 11.04 -16.36
N ARG A 476 9.68 10.13 -17.07
CA ARG A 476 10.24 10.34 -18.41
C ARG A 476 9.61 9.41 -19.45
N GLY A 477 9.77 9.71 -20.73
CA GLY A 477 9.36 8.82 -21.82
C GLY A 477 7.91 8.99 -22.29
N PHE A 478 7.26 10.11 -21.91
CA PHE A 478 5.94 10.48 -22.38
C PHE A 478 5.99 11.85 -23.03
N ASP A 479 5.70 11.88 -24.32
CA ASP A 479 5.52 13.12 -25.05
C ASP A 479 4.03 13.51 -25.12
N LYS A 480 3.77 14.74 -25.53
CA LYS A 480 2.41 15.29 -25.65
C LYS A 480 1.49 14.50 -26.59
N ASN A 481 2.03 13.74 -27.52
CA ASN A 481 1.30 12.99 -28.53
C ASN A 481 1.03 11.55 -28.09
N THR A 482 1.69 11.05 -27.06
CA THR A 482 1.53 9.68 -26.56
C THR A 482 0.13 9.47 -25.97
N ARG A 483 -0.65 8.57 -26.57
CA ARG A 483 -2.01 8.22 -26.10
C ARG A 483 -1.89 7.13 -25.04
N VAL A 484 -2.33 7.44 -23.83
CA VAL A 484 -2.19 6.55 -22.67
C VAL A 484 -3.56 6.20 -22.10
N LEU A 485 -3.80 4.92 -21.81
CA LEU A 485 -4.92 4.48 -21.01
C LEU A 485 -4.43 4.00 -19.65
N LEU A 486 -5.03 4.51 -18.57
CA LEU A 486 -4.73 4.20 -17.19
C LEU A 486 -5.93 3.51 -16.55
N ALA A 487 -5.79 2.23 -16.22
CA ALA A 487 -6.86 1.42 -15.66
C ALA A 487 -6.48 0.96 -14.25
N SER A 488 -7.30 1.30 -13.25
CA SER A 488 -7.08 0.91 -11.86
C SER A 488 -8.04 -0.17 -11.42
N ASP A 489 -7.49 -1.22 -10.82
CA ASP A 489 -8.20 -2.37 -10.28
C ASP A 489 -8.87 -2.01 -8.95
N THR A 490 -10.19 -2.24 -8.87
CA THR A 490 -11.00 -2.03 -7.66
C THR A 490 -11.53 -3.34 -7.09
N SER A 491 -10.91 -4.45 -7.43
CA SER A 491 -11.32 -5.78 -6.95
C SER A 491 -11.16 -5.93 -5.43
N GLY A 492 -11.87 -6.88 -4.87
CA GLY A 492 -11.90 -7.12 -3.42
C GLY A 492 -10.52 -7.42 -2.81
N SER A 493 -9.59 -8.00 -3.56
CA SER A 493 -8.22 -8.26 -3.13
C SER A 493 -7.40 -6.98 -2.91
N MET A 494 -7.74 -5.91 -3.63
CA MET A 494 -7.07 -4.61 -3.53
C MET A 494 -7.45 -3.82 -2.26
N PHE A 495 -8.46 -4.26 -1.50
CA PHE A 495 -8.92 -3.60 -0.26
C PHE A 495 -8.13 -4.04 0.98
N ARG A 496 -6.85 -4.29 0.85
CA ARG A 496 -5.96 -4.59 1.98
C ARG A 496 -5.06 -3.39 2.29
N PRO A 497 -4.89 -3.04 3.58
CA PRO A 497 -3.97 -1.97 3.96
C PRO A 497 -2.52 -2.38 3.67
N VAL A 498 -1.71 -1.45 3.21
CA VAL A 498 -0.28 -1.66 2.91
C VAL A 498 0.54 -1.97 4.16
N SER A 499 0.04 -1.63 5.35
CA SER A 499 0.56 -2.03 6.65
C SER A 499 -0.56 -2.00 7.70
N GLN A 500 -0.37 -2.65 8.85
CA GLN A 500 -1.41 -2.84 9.88
C GLN A 500 -2.09 -1.54 10.38
N GLN A 501 -1.42 -0.41 10.28
CA GLN A 501 -1.94 0.90 10.74
C GLN A 501 -2.12 1.90 9.59
N SER A 502 -1.95 1.46 8.34
CA SER A 502 -2.07 2.35 7.20
C SER A 502 -3.52 2.71 6.91
N ALA A 503 -3.76 4.01 6.65
CA ALA A 503 -5.00 4.48 6.05
C ALA A 503 -5.06 4.18 4.55
N VAL A 504 -3.90 3.90 3.92
CA VAL A 504 -3.78 3.60 2.49
C VAL A 504 -3.85 2.09 2.27
N ILE A 505 -4.63 1.69 1.28
CA ILE A 505 -4.81 0.31 0.81
C ILE A 505 -4.22 0.15 -0.59
N TYR A 506 -4.06 -1.07 -1.10
CA TYR A 506 -3.48 -1.32 -2.44
C TYR A 506 -4.21 -0.58 -3.55
N TYR A 507 -5.53 -0.58 -3.53
CA TYR A 507 -6.38 0.16 -4.44
C TYR A 507 -6.00 1.65 -4.51
N HIS A 508 -5.78 2.31 -3.36
CA HIS A 508 -5.35 3.71 -3.30
C HIS A 508 -3.98 3.94 -3.96
N ILE A 509 -3.07 2.95 -3.88
CA ILE A 509 -1.76 3.04 -4.55
C ILE A 509 -1.93 3.00 -6.07
N GLY A 510 -2.76 2.08 -6.57
CA GLY A 510 -3.06 1.99 -8.00
C GLY A 510 -3.61 3.31 -8.55
N LEU A 511 -4.58 3.90 -7.84
CA LEU A 511 -5.15 5.20 -8.20
C LEU A 511 -4.10 6.32 -8.17
N LEU A 512 -3.28 6.37 -7.11
CA LEU A 512 -2.24 7.40 -6.99
C LEU A 512 -1.21 7.32 -8.12
N LEU A 513 -0.73 6.11 -8.44
CA LEU A 513 0.21 5.91 -9.55
C LEU A 513 -0.44 6.29 -10.89
N SER A 514 -1.73 5.98 -11.06
CA SER A 514 -2.51 6.40 -12.22
C SER A 514 -2.58 7.93 -12.34
N MET A 515 -2.84 8.65 -11.24
CA MET A 515 -2.91 10.12 -11.23
C MET A 515 -1.55 10.78 -11.43
N LEU A 516 -0.46 10.20 -10.91
CA LEU A 516 0.92 10.63 -11.21
C LEU A 516 1.21 10.55 -12.72
N MET A 517 0.78 9.47 -13.37
CA MET A 517 0.91 9.33 -14.83
C MET A 517 0.02 10.30 -15.58
N LYS A 518 -1.23 10.49 -15.15
CA LYS A 518 -2.17 11.46 -15.76
C LYS A 518 -1.56 12.86 -15.76
N PHE A 519 -0.95 13.27 -14.66
CA PHE A 519 -0.30 14.59 -14.56
C PHE A 519 0.80 14.81 -15.60
N ARG A 520 1.47 13.74 -16.07
CA ARG A 520 2.55 13.82 -17.06
C ARG A 520 2.12 13.62 -18.51
N CYS A 521 0.88 13.22 -18.75
CA CYS A 521 0.37 12.86 -20.07
C CYS A 521 -0.77 13.81 -20.47
N GLU A 522 -0.75 14.34 -21.68
CA GLU A 522 -1.82 15.20 -22.22
C GLU A 522 -2.98 14.38 -22.81
N ASN A 523 -2.66 13.33 -23.58
CA ASN A 523 -3.65 12.45 -24.21
C ASN A 523 -3.90 11.21 -23.36
N VAL A 524 -4.72 11.35 -22.32
CA VAL A 524 -4.92 10.28 -21.35
C VAL A 524 -6.39 9.92 -21.18
N VAL A 525 -6.66 8.62 -21.06
CA VAL A 525 -7.95 8.07 -20.64
C VAL A 525 -7.74 7.40 -19.30
N THR A 526 -8.49 7.81 -18.30
CA THR A 526 -8.41 7.24 -16.94
C THR A 526 -9.70 6.54 -16.57
N GLY A 527 -9.61 5.45 -15.82
CA GLY A 527 -10.79 4.75 -15.34
C GLY A 527 -10.49 3.66 -14.33
N MET A 528 -11.56 3.02 -13.89
CA MET A 528 -11.53 1.90 -12.95
C MET A 528 -12.25 0.68 -13.53
N PHE A 529 -11.82 -0.50 -13.13
CA PHE A 529 -12.50 -1.74 -13.48
C PHE A 529 -12.72 -2.64 -12.25
N GLY A 530 -13.81 -3.35 -12.30
CA GLY A 530 -14.23 -4.35 -11.35
C GLY A 530 -15.10 -5.38 -12.10
N ASP A 531 -16.42 -5.31 -11.93
CA ASP A 531 -17.39 -6.08 -12.72
C ASP A 531 -17.42 -5.62 -14.19
N PHE A 532 -17.13 -4.35 -14.43
CA PHE A 532 -17.03 -3.70 -15.76
C PHE A 532 -16.00 -2.56 -15.70
N TRP A 533 -15.76 -1.93 -16.85
CA TRP A 533 -14.88 -0.77 -17.01
C TRP A 533 -15.69 0.52 -17.10
N GLU A 534 -15.23 1.57 -16.41
CA GLU A 534 -15.79 2.93 -16.48
C GLU A 534 -14.67 3.97 -16.54
N THR A 535 -14.88 5.00 -17.36
CA THR A 535 -13.95 6.11 -17.53
C THR A 535 -14.36 7.30 -16.67
N TYR A 536 -13.36 8.03 -16.13
CA TYR A 536 -13.56 9.20 -15.31
C TYR A 536 -12.72 10.36 -15.85
N ASP A 537 -13.35 11.52 -16.01
CA ASP A 537 -12.71 12.76 -16.44
C ASP A 537 -12.54 13.69 -15.23
N PHE A 538 -11.38 14.29 -15.12
CA PHE A 538 -11.03 15.20 -14.03
C PHE A 538 -10.66 16.56 -14.59
N PRO A 539 -11.31 17.65 -14.11
CA PRO A 539 -11.04 19.00 -14.60
C PRO A 539 -9.73 19.60 -14.05
N SER A 540 -9.19 19.00 -12.98
CA SER A 540 -7.96 19.46 -12.31
C SER A 540 -6.78 18.58 -12.68
N ASP A 541 -5.58 19.16 -12.67
CA ASP A 541 -4.30 18.46 -12.78
C ASP A 541 -3.75 18.04 -11.41
N ASP A 542 -4.53 18.20 -10.34
CA ASP A 542 -4.14 17.80 -8.98
C ASP A 542 -4.06 16.30 -8.82
N ILE A 543 -2.97 15.81 -8.27
CA ILE A 543 -2.69 14.38 -8.14
C ILE A 543 -3.45 13.77 -6.95
N LEU A 544 -3.29 14.38 -5.76
CA LEU A 544 -3.91 13.86 -4.53
C LEU A 544 -5.42 14.11 -4.52
N TYR A 545 -5.85 15.29 -4.97
CA TYR A 545 -7.27 15.61 -5.09
C TYR A 545 -7.98 14.65 -6.05
N ASN A 546 -7.45 14.44 -7.25
CA ASN A 546 -8.02 13.52 -8.23
C ASN A 546 -7.99 12.07 -7.73
N THR A 547 -6.92 11.68 -7.00
CA THR A 547 -6.88 10.37 -6.33
C THR A 547 -8.03 10.23 -5.32
N LEU A 548 -8.31 11.28 -4.56
CA LEU A 548 -9.41 11.29 -3.60
C LEU A 548 -10.78 11.23 -4.28
N GLU A 549 -10.93 11.95 -5.38
CA GLU A 549 -12.15 11.91 -6.20
C GLU A 549 -12.39 10.51 -6.75
N MET A 550 -11.34 9.86 -7.29
CA MET A 550 -11.41 8.46 -7.72
C MET A 550 -11.82 7.52 -6.58
N ILE A 551 -11.27 7.72 -5.36
CA ILE A 551 -11.66 6.96 -4.18
C ILE A 551 -13.15 7.14 -3.86
N SER A 552 -13.72 8.33 -4.14
CA SER A 552 -15.14 8.59 -3.89
C SER A 552 -16.09 7.77 -4.80
N HIS A 553 -15.60 7.30 -5.93
CA HIS A 553 -16.29 6.42 -6.87
C HIS A 553 -16.14 4.92 -6.54
N GLU A 554 -15.58 4.58 -5.37
CA GLU A 554 -15.46 3.20 -4.90
C GLU A 554 -16.79 2.44 -4.98
N GLY A 555 -16.75 1.24 -5.58
CA GLY A 555 -17.91 0.36 -5.71
C GLY A 555 -18.84 0.64 -6.90
N GLU A 556 -18.64 1.71 -7.64
CA GLU A 556 -19.43 2.00 -8.82
C GLU A 556 -19.24 0.94 -9.92
N VAL A 557 -18.03 0.46 -10.10
CA VAL A 557 -17.69 -0.57 -11.09
C VAL A 557 -17.75 -2.00 -10.54
N GLY A 558 -18.14 -2.18 -9.28
CA GLY A 558 -18.15 -3.49 -8.61
C GLY A 558 -16.76 -3.89 -8.10
N TYR A 559 -16.62 -5.16 -7.69
CA TYR A 559 -15.43 -5.66 -6.99
C TYR A 559 -14.83 -6.93 -7.59
N SER A 560 -15.22 -7.30 -8.82
CA SER A 560 -14.60 -8.41 -9.56
C SER A 560 -13.28 -7.98 -10.20
N THR A 561 -12.58 -8.94 -10.84
CA THR A 561 -11.24 -8.74 -11.40
C THR A 561 -11.23 -8.79 -12.93
N ASN A 562 -12.26 -8.21 -13.58
CA ASN A 562 -12.46 -8.27 -15.03
C ASN A 562 -11.56 -7.31 -15.83
N GLY A 563 -10.25 -7.41 -15.68
CA GLY A 563 -9.30 -6.55 -16.39
C GLY A 563 -9.40 -6.61 -17.94
N HIS A 564 -9.99 -7.67 -18.49
CA HIS A 564 -10.25 -7.77 -19.92
C HIS A 564 -11.27 -6.74 -20.41
N ALA A 565 -12.21 -6.29 -19.56
CA ALA A 565 -13.23 -5.31 -19.92
C ALA A 565 -12.61 -3.97 -20.38
N VAL A 566 -11.43 -3.63 -19.90
CA VAL A 566 -10.67 -2.45 -20.33
C VAL A 566 -10.28 -2.58 -21.80
N ILE A 567 -9.78 -3.74 -22.20
CA ILE A 567 -9.32 -3.99 -23.56
C ILE A 567 -10.52 -4.19 -24.52
N ASP A 568 -11.58 -4.86 -24.04
CA ASP A 568 -12.80 -5.06 -24.81
C ASP A 568 -13.46 -3.71 -25.14
N TRP A 569 -13.46 -2.77 -24.21
CA TRP A 569 -13.91 -1.40 -24.45
C TRP A 569 -13.08 -0.69 -25.54
N LEU A 570 -11.73 -0.83 -25.53
CA LEU A 570 -10.86 -0.29 -26.57
C LEU A 570 -11.18 -0.87 -27.95
N ILE A 571 -11.53 -2.18 -28.00
CA ILE A 571 -11.91 -2.87 -29.24
C ILE A 571 -13.26 -2.36 -29.74
N ASP A 572 -14.26 -2.26 -28.85
CA ASP A 572 -15.62 -1.84 -29.16
C ASP A 572 -15.67 -0.39 -29.65
N GLU A 573 -14.94 0.50 -28.99
CA GLU A 573 -14.83 1.92 -29.34
C GLU A 573 -13.81 2.18 -30.48
N ARG A 574 -13.10 1.15 -30.94
CA ARG A 574 -11.99 1.23 -31.92
C ARG A 574 -10.96 2.30 -31.57
N ARG A 575 -10.73 2.52 -30.27
CA ARG A 575 -9.74 3.49 -29.80
C ARG A 575 -8.34 2.95 -29.92
N VAL A 576 -7.45 3.75 -30.51
CA VAL A 576 -6.02 3.41 -30.63
C VAL A 576 -5.26 4.11 -29.53
N MET A 577 -4.67 3.33 -28.63
CA MET A 577 -3.77 3.81 -27.57
C MET A 577 -2.37 3.31 -27.87
N ASP A 578 -1.36 4.13 -27.54
CA ASP A 578 0.03 3.73 -27.68
C ASP A 578 0.48 2.91 -26.46
N LYS A 579 -0.04 3.26 -25.28
CA LYS A 579 0.26 2.59 -24.03
C LYS A 579 -1.02 2.32 -23.24
N VAL A 580 -1.18 1.08 -22.79
CA VAL A 580 -2.25 0.66 -21.89
C VAL A 580 -1.61 0.22 -20.58
N MET A 581 -1.94 0.87 -19.49
CA MET A 581 -1.38 0.62 -18.16
C MET A 581 -2.48 0.13 -17.23
N ILE A 582 -2.28 -1.03 -16.63
CA ILE A 582 -3.22 -1.64 -15.69
C ILE A 582 -2.55 -1.77 -14.33
N PHE A 583 -3.09 -1.10 -13.30
CA PHE A 583 -2.63 -1.14 -11.93
C PHE A 583 -3.46 -2.17 -11.15
N THR A 584 -2.88 -3.31 -10.81
CA THR A 584 -3.60 -4.49 -10.30
C THR A 584 -2.69 -5.34 -9.40
N ASP A 585 -3.23 -6.31 -8.69
CA ASP A 585 -2.46 -7.37 -8.02
C ASP A 585 -2.13 -8.57 -8.94
N CYS A 586 -2.45 -8.45 -10.24
CA CYS A 586 -2.27 -9.47 -11.28
C CYS A 586 -3.11 -10.75 -11.10
N GLU A 587 -4.05 -10.80 -10.16
CA GLU A 587 -4.94 -11.94 -9.92
C GLU A 587 -6.25 -11.80 -10.72
N LEU A 588 -6.12 -11.46 -12.00
CA LEU A 588 -7.24 -11.20 -12.89
C LEU A 588 -8.00 -12.48 -13.27
N TRP A 589 -9.32 -12.42 -13.24
CA TRP A 589 -10.22 -13.51 -13.59
C TRP A 589 -11.46 -13.00 -14.31
N ASP A 590 -11.84 -13.68 -15.38
CA ASP A 590 -13.10 -13.39 -16.05
C ASP A 590 -14.26 -14.04 -15.29
N SER A 591 -14.97 -13.21 -14.63
CA SER A 591 -16.09 -13.58 -13.78
C SER A 591 -17.32 -14.09 -14.55
N THR A 592 -17.38 -13.91 -15.87
CA THR A 592 -18.51 -14.33 -16.70
C THR A 592 -18.32 -15.71 -17.30
N ASN A 593 -17.10 -16.04 -17.76
CA ASN A 593 -16.82 -17.26 -18.52
C ASN A 593 -15.80 -18.20 -17.85
N GLY A 594 -15.17 -17.76 -16.75
CA GLY A 594 -14.11 -18.50 -16.05
C GLY A 594 -12.80 -18.54 -16.84
N GLY A 595 -11.76 -17.98 -16.30
CA GLY A 595 -10.43 -17.90 -16.89
C GLY A 595 -9.98 -16.47 -17.16
N SER A 596 -8.73 -16.28 -17.56
CA SER A 596 -8.22 -14.96 -17.91
C SER A 596 -8.39 -14.70 -19.40
N HIS A 597 -9.26 -13.78 -19.76
CA HIS A 597 -9.50 -13.36 -21.14
C HIS A 597 -8.61 -12.19 -21.58
N LEU A 598 -7.89 -11.53 -20.66
CA LEU A 598 -7.02 -10.38 -20.96
C LEU A 598 -6.03 -10.68 -22.09
N SER A 599 -5.39 -11.86 -22.07
CA SER A 599 -4.43 -12.27 -23.12
C SER A 599 -5.08 -12.41 -24.50
N ARG A 600 -6.34 -12.88 -24.55
CA ARG A 600 -7.13 -13.00 -25.79
C ARG A 600 -7.56 -11.63 -26.30
N SER A 601 -8.18 -10.81 -25.46
CA SER A 601 -8.61 -9.47 -25.80
C SER A 601 -7.44 -8.61 -26.28
N TRP A 602 -6.28 -8.70 -25.60
CA TRP A 602 -5.06 -8.03 -26.03
C TRP A 602 -4.62 -8.47 -27.44
N SER A 603 -4.67 -9.77 -27.74
CA SER A 603 -4.29 -10.28 -29.07
C SER A 603 -5.25 -9.81 -30.17
N ILE A 604 -6.53 -9.61 -29.87
CA ILE A 604 -7.52 -9.02 -30.79
C ILE A 604 -7.23 -7.52 -30.98
N TYR A 605 -7.00 -6.79 -29.86
CA TYR A 605 -6.72 -5.37 -29.86
C TYR A 605 -5.47 -5.02 -30.69
N LYS A 606 -4.45 -5.87 -30.68
CA LYS A 606 -3.24 -5.71 -31.51
C LYS A 606 -3.49 -5.71 -33.02
N ARG A 607 -4.67 -6.13 -33.49
CA ARG A 607 -5.07 -5.99 -34.90
C ARG A 607 -5.56 -4.58 -35.21
N ILE A 608 -6.04 -3.85 -34.18
CA ILE A 608 -6.51 -2.46 -34.28
C ILE A 608 -5.34 -1.50 -34.03
N ALA A 609 -4.52 -1.79 -33.03
CA ALA A 609 -3.38 -0.99 -32.62
C ALA A 609 -2.09 -1.85 -32.58
N PRO A 610 -1.43 -2.10 -33.74
CA PRO A 610 -0.28 -3.00 -33.83
C PRO A 610 0.91 -2.61 -32.95
N ASP A 611 1.12 -1.31 -32.73
CA ASP A 611 2.26 -0.77 -31.99
C ASP A 611 1.98 -0.57 -30.49
N ALA A 612 0.72 -0.76 -30.05
CA ALA A 612 0.32 -0.60 -28.66
C ALA A 612 1.12 -1.52 -27.72
N LYS A 613 1.46 -1.00 -26.54
CA LYS A 613 2.16 -1.71 -25.47
C LYS A 613 1.26 -1.84 -24.24
N LEU A 614 1.28 -3.00 -23.60
CA LEU A 614 0.56 -3.28 -22.35
C LEU A 614 1.54 -3.32 -21.19
N TYR A 615 1.27 -2.53 -20.16
CA TYR A 615 2.02 -2.48 -18.92
C TYR A 615 1.13 -2.95 -17.77
N LEU A 616 1.55 -4.00 -17.09
CA LEU A 616 0.90 -4.51 -15.89
C LEU A 616 1.71 -4.05 -14.68
N PHE A 617 1.14 -3.16 -13.88
CA PHE A 617 1.73 -2.71 -12.62
C PHE A 617 1.29 -3.64 -11.51
N ASP A 618 2.17 -4.58 -11.16
CA ASP A 618 1.95 -5.57 -10.10
C ASP A 618 2.15 -4.91 -8.72
N LEU A 619 1.05 -4.72 -8.00
CA LEU A 619 1.04 -4.10 -6.67
C LEU A 619 1.15 -5.11 -5.52
N ALA A 620 1.08 -6.41 -5.80
CA ALA A 620 1.05 -7.44 -4.76
C ALA A 620 2.16 -8.50 -4.85
N GLY A 621 2.72 -8.78 -6.04
CA GLY A 621 3.85 -9.69 -6.20
C GLY A 621 3.54 -11.14 -5.83
N TYR A 622 2.42 -11.69 -6.33
CA TYR A 622 2.05 -13.09 -6.07
C TYR A 622 2.82 -14.10 -6.94
N GLY A 623 3.63 -13.65 -7.89
CA GLY A 623 4.52 -14.51 -8.68
C GLY A 623 3.89 -15.08 -9.94
N THR A 624 2.72 -14.59 -10.36
CA THR A 624 2.04 -14.96 -11.60
C THR A 624 1.74 -13.74 -12.47
N SER A 625 1.57 -13.95 -13.77
CA SER A 625 1.16 -12.90 -14.71
C SER A 625 -0.08 -13.35 -15.49
N PRO A 626 -1.09 -12.49 -15.69
CA PRO A 626 -2.30 -12.82 -16.45
C PRO A 626 -2.07 -12.90 -17.97
N VAL A 627 -0.93 -12.42 -18.46
CA VAL A 627 -0.53 -12.43 -19.87
C VAL A 627 0.88 -12.99 -20.01
N SER A 628 1.15 -13.73 -21.08
CA SER A 628 2.47 -14.30 -21.31
C SER A 628 3.54 -13.22 -21.46
N MET A 629 4.54 -13.26 -20.61
CA MET A 629 5.69 -12.35 -20.63
C MET A 629 6.69 -12.64 -21.76
N LYS A 630 6.45 -13.66 -22.60
CA LYS A 630 7.19 -13.88 -23.84
C LYS A 630 6.85 -12.90 -24.93
N ARG A 631 5.72 -12.24 -24.80
CA ARG A 631 5.29 -11.20 -25.74
C ARG A 631 6.23 -10.00 -25.64
N LYS A 632 6.57 -9.41 -26.79
CA LYS A 632 7.42 -8.22 -26.84
C LYS A 632 6.66 -6.92 -26.53
N ASP A 633 5.35 -6.99 -26.52
CA ASP A 633 4.41 -5.89 -26.35
C ASP A 633 3.72 -5.89 -24.97
N VAL A 634 4.17 -6.77 -24.04
CA VAL A 634 3.63 -6.86 -22.68
C VAL A 634 4.77 -6.77 -21.68
N PHE A 635 4.62 -5.87 -20.71
CA PHE A 635 5.61 -5.59 -19.69
C PHE A 635 4.98 -5.71 -18.30
N ASN A 636 5.73 -6.23 -17.34
CA ASN A 636 5.33 -6.25 -15.93
C ASN A 636 6.26 -5.32 -15.15
N ILE A 637 5.68 -4.47 -14.31
CA ILE A 637 6.38 -3.53 -13.45
C ILE A 637 5.85 -3.75 -12.04
N ALA A 638 6.73 -3.82 -11.04
CA ALA A 638 6.29 -4.07 -9.67
C ALA A 638 6.78 -2.97 -8.72
N GLY A 639 5.97 -2.67 -7.71
CA GLY A 639 6.33 -1.75 -6.65
C GLY A 639 5.33 -0.61 -6.40
N TRP A 640 5.60 0.21 -5.37
CA TRP A 640 4.74 1.29 -4.91
C TRP A 640 5.41 2.66 -4.89
N SER A 641 6.64 2.72 -5.33
CA SER A 641 7.45 3.93 -5.42
C SER A 641 7.28 4.58 -6.80
N ASP A 642 7.52 5.87 -6.89
CA ASP A 642 7.75 6.60 -8.14
C ASP A 642 8.86 5.98 -9.00
N LYS A 643 9.74 5.17 -8.41
CA LYS A 643 10.79 4.42 -9.12
C LYS A 643 10.25 3.39 -10.14
N VAL A 644 8.97 3.02 -10.05
CA VAL A 644 8.31 2.20 -11.10
C VAL A 644 8.34 2.91 -12.46
N PHE A 645 8.41 4.22 -12.49
CA PHE A 645 8.51 5.01 -13.72
C PHE A 645 9.92 5.05 -14.30
N ASP A 646 10.98 4.94 -13.46
CA ASP A 646 12.34 4.72 -13.92
C ASP A 646 12.47 3.37 -14.63
N ILE A 647 11.82 2.34 -14.08
CA ILE A 647 11.72 1.00 -14.70
C ILE A 647 10.96 1.08 -16.02
N LEU A 648 9.84 1.81 -16.04
CA LEU A 648 9.06 2.03 -17.26
C LEU A 648 9.92 2.68 -18.34
N TYR A 649 10.68 3.71 -18.00
CA TYR A 649 11.60 4.38 -18.92
C TYR A 649 12.72 3.43 -19.41
N ALA A 650 13.28 2.62 -18.53
CA ALA A 650 14.27 1.61 -18.91
C ALA A 650 13.71 0.58 -19.90
N LEU A 651 12.48 0.10 -19.65
CA LEU A 651 11.77 -0.83 -20.55
C LEU A 651 11.56 -0.23 -21.95
N GLU A 652 11.23 1.05 -22.03
CA GLU A 652 11.10 1.77 -23.31
C GLU A 652 12.43 1.83 -24.08
N ASN A 653 13.55 1.88 -23.38
CA ASN A 653 14.90 1.89 -23.93
C ASN A 653 15.51 0.48 -24.08
N GLY A 654 14.74 -0.55 -23.84
CA GLY A 654 15.16 -1.93 -24.07
C GLY A 654 15.85 -2.60 -22.90
N GLU A 655 15.79 -2.05 -21.70
CA GLU A 655 16.30 -2.62 -20.47
C GLU A 655 15.14 -3.07 -19.58
N ASN A 656 15.40 -3.98 -18.66
CA ASN A 656 14.40 -4.40 -17.69
C ASN A 656 14.90 -4.21 -16.24
N ALA A 657 14.01 -4.36 -15.26
CA ALA A 657 14.36 -4.18 -13.85
C ALA A 657 15.50 -5.11 -13.38
N ILE A 658 15.56 -6.33 -13.88
CA ILE A 658 16.64 -7.28 -13.54
C ILE A 658 17.99 -6.76 -14.05
N ASP A 659 18.03 -6.25 -15.28
CA ASP A 659 19.27 -5.68 -15.86
C ASP A 659 19.74 -4.45 -15.06
N MET A 660 18.81 -3.61 -14.61
CA MET A 660 19.12 -2.46 -13.75
C MET A 660 19.71 -2.89 -12.41
N ILE A 661 19.11 -3.90 -11.78
CA ILE A 661 19.58 -4.45 -10.49
C ILE A 661 20.97 -5.06 -10.63
N ARG A 662 21.23 -5.80 -11.70
CA ARG A 662 22.53 -6.47 -11.97
C ARG A 662 23.70 -5.51 -12.19
N ARG A 663 23.45 -4.23 -12.47
CA ARG A 663 24.49 -3.18 -12.56
C ARG A 663 24.98 -2.68 -11.20
N ILE A 664 24.27 -3.00 -10.13
CA ILE A 664 24.65 -2.57 -8.80
C ILE A 664 25.93 -3.31 -8.38
N VAL A 665 27.00 -2.55 -8.14
CA VAL A 665 28.22 -3.11 -7.58
C VAL A 665 28.01 -3.33 -6.09
N VAL A 666 28.21 -4.55 -5.61
CA VAL A 666 28.03 -4.91 -4.20
C VAL A 666 29.26 -4.56 -3.37
#